data_7d60b8d2eeb0e49f495d635447bc4427
#
_entry.id   7d60b8d2eeb0e49f495d635447bc4427
#
_cell.length_a   1.000
_cell.length_b   1.000
_cell.length_c   1.000
_cell.angle_alpha   90.00
_cell.angle_beta   90.00
_cell.angle_gamma   90.00
#
_symmetry.space_group_name_H-M   'P 1'
#
loop_
_entity.id
_entity.type
_entity.pdbx_description
1 polymer ?
#
loop_
_entity_poly.entity_id
_entity_poly.type
_entity_poly.pdbx_seq_one_letter_code
_entity_poly.pdbx_strand_id
1 'polypeptide(L)'
;MYISVSDAATKFNISKRRVQLLCEQGRISGANMVSGVWLIPETAPKPVDEGIKRIDTNQLSIFDVPQKALTVDDVCKALSISKATAKNWIRLGKIVPDVGDQLFSPEYIEKFVAELKSDNNTKLKSRRNKKNATGKVLYKDYVHTASNQKLVADLLELGIVEDERDLLVVLANFAVQLYYQSHKIQYFDNNVLLSFLSQEHTGEFHILIKDLIGNHTIDSALINKLQPALTKEILFVKGEDSLGFVYISLQDIGQRKSSGAYYTPEKVVNELIDRLYENDANLKAKTICDPCCGTGNFLLSLGVKGIDYSNLYGQDIDPISVFLSRINIALMAPEMSALDIRSRIIVGNTYFETFTQKFDVIVGNPPWGSEFSEEDALRCRRFFKTAVGKNIESYDLVVEKALSMLDHKGVLAFVLPEAILSVAAHDTVRRLIIDSCSFRFISYLGNVFSGVQCPSIILGITPDDKKTVVGCKVSTRNDIFVISKPRAFSDGTLSLNVSDEENQCLDAISNIKNATYLKGKAKFALGIVTGNNKEYISTEKSDDNEIILKGSDIQRYGMTPSGNYIRFVPESFQQVAPVEMYRAKEKLLYRFISEVPVFTYDDRQTLSLNSCNIVIPDIDGLEMKYILAILNSSVAAYFISKKFNSVKLLRSHIEQMPIPVVPMDVQVSIIKKVDRIMNSSENISGLYEDLDSDIMELYGLPTKHRDVIKNALRGKSLFLGI
;
A
#
# COMPACT_ATOMS: atom_id res chain seq x y z
N MET A 1 -14.49 -7.34 -54.21
CA MET A 1 -13.21 -7.93 -53.78
C MET A 1 -13.16 -7.85 -52.24
N TYR A 2 -12.52 -8.81 -51.57
CA TYR A 2 -12.35 -8.77 -50.10
C TYR A 2 -10.88 -8.51 -49.76
N ILE A 3 -10.63 -7.73 -48.72
CA ILE A 3 -9.30 -7.39 -48.27
C ILE A 3 -9.05 -7.95 -46.86
N SER A 4 -7.79 -8.11 -46.47
CA SER A 4 -7.40 -8.60 -45.15
C SER A 4 -7.54 -7.51 -44.08
N VAL A 5 -7.51 -7.92 -42.81
CA VAL A 5 -7.44 -6.99 -41.66
C VAL A 5 -6.24 -6.04 -41.77
N SER A 6 -5.13 -6.51 -42.35
CA SER A 6 -3.93 -5.70 -42.55
C SER A 6 -4.15 -4.59 -43.58
N ASP A 7 -4.78 -4.92 -44.68
CA ASP A 7 -5.05 -3.97 -45.78
C ASP A 7 -6.13 -2.97 -45.38
N ALA A 8 -7.16 -3.44 -44.63
CA ALA A 8 -8.19 -2.58 -44.09
C ALA A 8 -7.61 -1.63 -43.00
N ALA A 9 -6.65 -2.07 -42.21
CA ALA A 9 -5.96 -1.22 -41.23
C ALA A 9 -5.19 -0.08 -41.92
N THR A 10 -4.51 -0.38 -43.04
CA THR A 10 -3.83 0.62 -43.86
C THR A 10 -4.83 1.57 -44.52
N LYS A 11 -5.90 1.03 -45.11
CA LYS A 11 -6.96 1.80 -45.78
C LYS A 11 -7.67 2.78 -44.84
N PHE A 12 -7.98 2.34 -43.60
CA PHE A 12 -8.70 3.12 -42.61
C PHE A 12 -7.78 4.01 -41.74
N ASN A 13 -6.47 3.85 -41.87
CA ASN A 13 -5.45 4.50 -41.03
C ASN A 13 -5.70 4.29 -39.54
N ILE A 14 -5.87 3.01 -39.14
CA ILE A 14 -6.05 2.56 -37.75
C ILE A 14 -5.29 1.26 -37.53
N SER A 15 -5.07 0.86 -36.25
CA SER A 15 -4.35 -0.37 -35.92
C SER A 15 -5.12 -1.63 -36.37
N LYS A 16 -4.41 -2.71 -36.72
CA LYS A 16 -4.98 -4.03 -37.01
C LYS A 16 -5.93 -4.53 -35.94
N ARG A 17 -5.56 -4.32 -34.65
CA ARG A 17 -6.37 -4.68 -33.52
C ARG A 17 -7.69 -3.88 -33.47
N ARG A 18 -7.68 -2.61 -33.87
CA ARG A 18 -8.88 -1.77 -33.95
C ARG A 18 -9.80 -2.24 -35.04
N VAL A 19 -9.28 -2.66 -36.23
CA VAL A 19 -10.07 -3.26 -37.30
C VAL A 19 -10.74 -4.55 -36.87
N GLN A 20 -10.01 -5.45 -36.19
CA GLN A 20 -10.58 -6.69 -35.66
C GLN A 20 -11.74 -6.42 -34.71
N LEU A 21 -11.54 -5.48 -33.75
CA LEU A 21 -12.58 -5.10 -32.78
C LEU A 21 -13.82 -4.51 -33.51
N LEU A 22 -13.65 -3.71 -34.54
CA LEU A 22 -14.76 -3.16 -35.33
C LEU A 22 -15.49 -4.23 -36.12
N CYS A 23 -14.80 -5.27 -36.61
CA CYS A 23 -15.41 -6.46 -37.22
C CYS A 23 -16.21 -7.28 -36.20
N GLU A 24 -15.64 -7.54 -35.01
CA GLU A 24 -16.29 -8.25 -33.90
C GLU A 24 -17.56 -7.52 -33.41
N GLN A 25 -17.54 -6.20 -33.47
CA GLN A 25 -18.67 -5.34 -33.12
C GLN A 25 -19.72 -5.18 -34.25
N GLY A 26 -19.50 -5.81 -35.41
CA GLY A 26 -20.38 -5.68 -36.57
C GLY A 26 -20.41 -4.28 -37.20
N ARG A 27 -19.45 -3.40 -36.88
CA ARG A 27 -19.39 -1.99 -37.33
C ARG A 27 -18.77 -1.80 -38.71
N ILE A 28 -18.17 -2.84 -39.30
CA ILE A 28 -17.71 -2.84 -40.69
C ILE A 28 -18.73 -3.62 -41.52
N SER A 29 -19.50 -2.90 -42.31
CA SER A 29 -20.58 -3.48 -43.11
C SER A 29 -20.05 -4.54 -44.07
N GLY A 30 -20.64 -5.74 -44.04
CA GLY A 30 -20.29 -6.86 -44.93
C GLY A 30 -19.00 -7.61 -44.53
N ALA A 31 -18.38 -7.32 -43.39
CA ALA A 31 -17.26 -8.12 -42.88
C ALA A 31 -17.76 -9.47 -42.36
N ASN A 32 -17.14 -10.56 -42.79
CA ASN A 32 -17.47 -11.92 -42.39
C ASN A 32 -16.22 -12.69 -41.97
N MET A 33 -16.36 -13.58 -40.97
CA MET A 33 -15.27 -14.46 -40.55
C MET A 33 -15.37 -15.81 -41.27
N VAL A 34 -14.33 -16.18 -42.01
CA VAL A 34 -14.23 -17.46 -42.71
C VAL A 34 -12.94 -18.15 -42.24
N SER A 35 -13.07 -19.36 -41.73
CA SER A 35 -11.91 -20.15 -41.23
C SER A 35 -10.97 -19.40 -40.30
N GLY A 36 -11.53 -18.58 -39.40
CA GLY A 36 -10.74 -17.81 -38.41
C GLY A 36 -10.10 -16.52 -38.93
N VAL A 37 -10.37 -16.14 -40.19
CA VAL A 37 -9.86 -14.91 -40.83
C VAL A 37 -11.01 -13.99 -41.18
N TRP A 38 -10.89 -12.70 -40.83
CA TRP A 38 -11.85 -11.68 -41.23
C TRP A 38 -11.65 -11.31 -42.71
N LEU A 39 -12.71 -11.45 -43.52
CA LEU A 39 -12.83 -10.97 -44.88
C LEU A 39 -13.66 -9.68 -44.87
N ILE A 40 -13.05 -8.58 -45.28
CA ILE A 40 -13.65 -7.24 -45.26
C ILE A 40 -13.88 -6.81 -46.68
N PRO A 41 -15.12 -6.39 -47.07
CA PRO A 41 -15.33 -5.88 -48.42
C PRO A 41 -14.40 -4.68 -48.69
N GLU A 42 -13.74 -4.70 -49.83
CA GLU A 42 -12.88 -3.59 -50.28
C GLU A 42 -13.64 -2.27 -50.38
N THR A 43 -14.93 -2.32 -50.65
CA THR A 43 -15.82 -1.15 -50.73
C THR A 43 -16.32 -0.67 -49.36
N ALA A 44 -16.03 -1.40 -48.27
CA ALA A 44 -16.49 -1.00 -46.94
C ALA A 44 -15.94 0.39 -46.57
N PRO A 45 -16.81 1.32 -46.14
CA PRO A 45 -16.36 2.63 -45.67
C PRO A 45 -15.69 2.49 -44.31
N LYS A 46 -14.79 3.41 -43.98
CA LYS A 46 -14.25 3.53 -42.62
C LYS A 46 -15.41 3.80 -41.67
N PRO A 47 -15.60 2.97 -40.60
CA PRO A 47 -16.63 3.25 -39.61
C PRO A 47 -16.35 4.62 -38.96
N VAL A 48 -17.36 5.47 -38.91
CA VAL A 48 -17.26 6.77 -38.25
C VAL A 48 -17.10 6.50 -36.75
N ASP A 49 -16.02 6.97 -36.17
CA ASP A 49 -15.96 7.10 -34.69
C ASP A 49 -17.04 8.12 -34.33
N GLU A 50 -18.09 7.68 -33.65
CA GLU A 50 -19.08 8.57 -33.03
C GLU A 50 -18.39 9.26 -31.85
N GLY A 51 -17.46 10.15 -32.16
CA GLY A 51 -16.94 11.16 -31.27
C GLY A 51 -17.99 12.25 -31.17
N ILE A 52 -18.53 12.42 -29.98
CA ILE A 52 -19.24 13.60 -29.47
C ILE A 52 -19.89 14.46 -30.56
N LYS A 53 -21.15 14.23 -30.86
CA LYS A 53 -21.99 15.22 -31.55
C LYS A 53 -22.01 16.48 -30.68
N ARG A 54 -21.33 17.56 -31.12
CA ARG A 54 -21.56 18.91 -30.63
C ARG A 54 -23.01 19.24 -30.96
N ILE A 55 -23.84 19.32 -29.94
CA ILE A 55 -25.20 19.85 -30.03
C ILE A 55 -25.08 21.34 -30.29
N ASP A 56 -25.60 21.79 -31.40
CA ASP A 56 -25.69 23.20 -31.77
C ASP A 56 -26.66 23.89 -30.83
N THR A 57 -26.18 24.84 -30.03
CA THR A 57 -26.90 25.46 -28.88
C THR A 57 -27.93 26.51 -29.27
N ASN A 58 -28.37 26.63 -30.53
CA ASN A 58 -29.26 27.70 -30.99
C ASN A 58 -30.75 27.32 -31.18
N GLN A 59 -31.20 26.17 -30.68
CA GLN A 59 -32.64 25.83 -30.66
C GLN A 59 -33.01 25.05 -29.40
N LEU A 60 -33.06 25.73 -28.26
CA LEU A 60 -33.74 25.22 -27.07
C LEU A 60 -34.61 26.32 -26.44
N SER A 61 -35.90 26.02 -26.28
CA SER A 61 -36.87 26.88 -25.62
C SER A 61 -36.57 27.00 -24.13
N ILE A 62 -36.92 28.14 -23.52
CA ILE A 62 -36.60 28.60 -22.16
C ILE A 62 -37.21 27.74 -21.03
N PHE A 63 -37.81 26.58 -21.31
CA PHE A 63 -38.53 25.76 -20.32
C PHE A 63 -37.94 24.38 -20.02
N ASP A 64 -36.83 23.96 -20.66
CA ASP A 64 -36.14 22.72 -20.34
C ASP A 64 -34.69 23.01 -19.87
N VAL A 65 -34.49 23.20 -18.57
CA VAL A 65 -33.18 23.09 -17.94
C VAL A 65 -32.94 21.60 -17.69
N PRO A 66 -32.10 20.89 -18.45
CA PRO A 66 -31.79 19.49 -18.15
C PRO A 66 -31.10 19.46 -16.78
N GLN A 67 -31.60 18.68 -15.86
CA GLN A 67 -30.86 18.32 -14.66
C GLN A 67 -29.47 17.78 -15.11
N LYS A 68 -28.41 18.36 -14.60
CA LYS A 68 -27.02 18.07 -15.00
C LYS A 68 -26.75 16.57 -14.85
N ALA A 69 -26.57 15.85 -15.95
CA ALA A 69 -26.27 14.43 -15.94
C ALA A 69 -25.00 14.14 -15.12
N LEU A 70 -25.04 13.11 -14.29
CA LEU A 70 -23.97 12.72 -13.41
C LEU A 70 -22.93 11.89 -14.15
N THR A 71 -21.67 12.21 -13.96
CA THR A 71 -20.51 11.44 -14.46
C THR A 71 -20.22 10.21 -13.59
N VAL A 72 -19.37 9.30 -14.08
CA VAL A 72 -18.88 8.18 -13.25
C VAL A 72 -18.23 8.66 -11.94
N ASP A 73 -17.60 9.83 -11.95
CA ASP A 73 -16.99 10.41 -10.74
C ASP A 73 -18.04 10.91 -9.74
N ASP A 74 -19.14 11.49 -10.23
CA ASP A 74 -20.27 11.89 -9.39
C ASP A 74 -20.97 10.64 -8.79
N VAL A 75 -21.12 9.58 -9.57
CA VAL A 75 -21.60 8.27 -9.10
C VAL A 75 -20.69 7.68 -8.02
N CYS A 76 -19.37 7.79 -8.19
CA CYS A 76 -18.42 7.34 -7.17
C CYS A 76 -18.61 8.08 -5.84
N LYS A 77 -18.81 9.40 -5.89
CA LYS A 77 -19.12 10.23 -4.70
C LYS A 77 -20.45 9.84 -4.07
N ALA A 78 -21.51 9.77 -4.88
CA ALA A 78 -22.87 9.46 -4.39
C ALA A 78 -22.96 8.07 -3.74
N LEU A 79 -22.26 7.08 -4.30
CA LEU A 79 -22.25 5.71 -3.82
C LEU A 79 -21.12 5.40 -2.82
N SER A 80 -20.21 6.34 -2.58
CA SER A 80 -19.00 6.13 -1.75
C SER A 80 -18.20 4.89 -2.18
N ILE A 81 -17.93 4.78 -3.50
CA ILE A 81 -17.17 3.67 -4.09
C ILE A 81 -16.00 4.19 -4.94
N SER A 82 -14.96 3.36 -5.12
CA SER A 82 -13.85 3.72 -6.00
C SER A 82 -14.24 3.71 -7.48
N LYS A 83 -13.56 4.50 -8.31
CA LYS A 83 -13.74 4.53 -9.77
C LYS A 83 -13.57 3.14 -10.41
N ALA A 84 -12.64 2.33 -9.89
CA ALA A 84 -12.47 0.94 -10.32
C ALA A 84 -13.70 0.08 -10.00
N THR A 85 -14.32 0.28 -8.82
CA THR A 85 -15.56 -0.40 -8.42
C THR A 85 -16.71 0.04 -9.31
N ALA A 86 -16.87 1.36 -9.55
CA ALA A 86 -17.91 1.89 -10.42
C ALA A 86 -17.79 1.34 -11.85
N LYS A 87 -16.61 1.40 -12.47
CA LYS A 87 -16.35 0.83 -13.80
C LYS A 87 -16.65 -0.67 -13.86
N ASN A 88 -16.30 -1.43 -12.83
CA ASN A 88 -16.62 -2.85 -12.74
C ASN A 88 -18.12 -3.11 -12.59
N TRP A 89 -18.84 -2.28 -11.83
CA TRP A 89 -20.29 -2.38 -11.68
C TRP A 89 -21.03 -2.04 -12.96
N ILE A 90 -20.56 -1.04 -13.71
CA ILE A 90 -21.06 -0.72 -15.06
C ILE A 90 -20.83 -1.90 -16.00
N ARG A 91 -19.61 -2.45 -16.05
CA ARG A 91 -19.26 -3.62 -16.89
C ARG A 91 -20.11 -4.87 -16.56
N LEU A 92 -20.48 -5.06 -15.29
CA LEU A 92 -21.29 -6.18 -14.82
C LEU A 92 -22.80 -5.90 -14.90
N GLY A 93 -23.23 -4.75 -15.49
CA GLY A 93 -24.63 -4.37 -15.58
C GLY A 93 -25.32 -4.12 -14.23
N LYS A 94 -24.56 -3.88 -13.16
CA LYS A 94 -25.10 -3.58 -11.82
C LYS A 94 -25.53 -2.12 -11.69
N ILE A 95 -24.88 -1.24 -12.41
CA ILE A 95 -25.26 0.16 -12.64
C ILE A 95 -25.27 0.34 -14.14
N VAL A 96 -26.38 0.83 -14.67
CA VAL A 96 -26.54 1.00 -16.12
C VAL A 96 -26.62 2.49 -16.42
N PRO A 97 -25.74 3.05 -17.26
CA PRO A 97 -25.89 4.42 -17.75
C PRO A 97 -27.24 4.61 -18.46
N ASP A 98 -28.06 5.56 -18.02
CA ASP A 98 -29.42 5.78 -18.48
C ASP A 98 -29.60 7.06 -19.32
N VAL A 99 -28.57 7.94 -19.39
CA VAL A 99 -28.63 9.22 -20.12
C VAL A 99 -27.69 9.25 -21.34
N GLY A 100 -26.73 8.28 -21.43
CA GLY A 100 -25.74 8.21 -22.51
C GLY A 100 -24.53 7.40 -22.13
N ASP A 101 -23.49 7.41 -22.96
CA ASP A 101 -22.28 6.62 -22.68
C ASP A 101 -21.58 7.14 -21.40
N GLN A 102 -21.64 6.34 -20.34
CA GLN A 102 -21.11 6.64 -18.99
C GLN A 102 -21.74 7.84 -18.27
N LEU A 103 -22.96 8.24 -18.63
CA LEU A 103 -23.71 9.30 -17.97
C LEU A 103 -24.98 8.73 -17.31
N PHE A 104 -25.35 9.32 -16.16
CA PHE A 104 -26.45 8.85 -15.30
C PHE A 104 -27.38 10.02 -14.95
N SER A 105 -28.70 9.75 -14.88
CA SER A 105 -29.63 10.72 -14.32
C SER A 105 -29.49 10.81 -12.80
N PRO A 106 -29.65 11.99 -12.19
CA PRO A 106 -29.69 12.14 -10.74
C PRO A 106 -30.73 11.23 -10.09
N GLU A 107 -31.93 11.15 -10.68
CA GLU A 107 -33.03 10.32 -10.19
C GLU A 107 -32.67 8.83 -10.16
N TYR A 108 -32.00 8.32 -11.19
CA TYR A 108 -31.53 6.94 -11.23
C TYR A 108 -30.55 6.66 -10.09
N ILE A 109 -29.60 7.55 -9.88
CA ILE A 109 -28.58 7.36 -8.82
C ILE A 109 -29.18 7.53 -7.43
N GLU A 110 -30.10 8.48 -7.21
CA GLU A 110 -30.82 8.65 -5.95
C GLU A 110 -31.66 7.42 -5.60
N LYS A 111 -32.40 6.89 -6.57
CA LYS A 111 -33.17 5.65 -6.43
C LYS A 111 -32.24 4.47 -6.10
N PHE A 112 -31.14 4.34 -6.80
CA PHE A 112 -30.14 3.29 -6.57
C PHE A 112 -29.49 3.41 -5.18
N VAL A 113 -29.21 4.64 -4.70
CA VAL A 113 -28.74 4.90 -3.32
C VAL A 113 -29.79 4.50 -2.29
N ALA A 114 -31.08 4.80 -2.56
CA ALA A 114 -32.19 4.41 -1.68
C ALA A 114 -32.37 2.89 -1.63
N GLU A 115 -32.29 2.20 -2.77
CA GLU A 115 -32.32 0.73 -2.86
C GLU A 115 -31.14 0.07 -2.10
N LEU A 116 -29.95 0.69 -2.15
CA LEU A 116 -28.80 0.25 -1.37
C LEU A 116 -28.93 0.47 0.13
N LYS A 117 -29.75 1.45 0.55
CA LYS A 117 -30.05 1.71 1.97
C LYS A 117 -31.12 0.76 2.50
N SER A 118 -32.02 0.27 1.65
CA SER A 118 -33.03 -0.73 2.02
C SER A 118 -32.38 -2.11 2.14
N ASP A 119 -32.96 -3.00 3.00
CA ASP A 119 -32.33 -4.31 3.31
C ASP A 119 -32.32 -5.32 2.15
N ASN A 120 -32.86 -4.98 1.01
CA ASN A 120 -33.09 -5.90 -0.09
C ASN A 120 -31.88 -6.13 -1.03
N ASN A 121 -30.73 -5.46 -0.85
CA ASN A 121 -29.61 -5.60 -1.78
C ASN A 121 -28.24 -5.85 -1.10
N THR A 122 -28.11 -7.00 -0.43
CA THR A 122 -26.95 -7.42 0.36
C THR A 122 -25.65 -7.55 -0.47
N LYS A 123 -25.75 -7.89 -1.77
CA LYS A 123 -24.59 -8.10 -2.67
C LYS A 123 -23.79 -6.82 -2.94
N LEU A 124 -24.45 -5.68 -2.97
CA LEU A 124 -23.80 -4.40 -3.20
C LEU A 124 -23.38 -3.73 -1.88
N LYS A 125 -24.08 -4.00 -0.77
CA LYS A 125 -23.71 -3.54 0.59
C LYS A 125 -22.35 -4.06 1.03
N SER A 126 -21.97 -5.31 0.74
CA SER A 126 -20.70 -5.90 1.19
C SER A 126 -19.46 -5.22 0.61
N ARG A 127 -19.55 -4.57 -0.56
CA ARG A 127 -18.47 -3.77 -1.16
C ARG A 127 -18.44 -2.33 -0.65
N ARG A 128 -19.59 -1.79 -0.24
CA ARG A 128 -19.72 -0.48 0.40
C ARG A 128 -19.23 -0.52 1.84
N ASN A 129 -19.33 -1.69 2.50
CA ASN A 129 -18.86 -1.95 3.86
C ASN A 129 -17.35 -2.27 4.00
N LYS A 130 -16.53 -2.22 2.95
CA LYS A 130 -15.17 -1.72 3.16
C LYS A 130 -15.37 -0.29 3.63
N LYS A 131 -15.35 -0.12 4.96
CA LYS A 131 -15.41 1.18 5.62
C LYS A 131 -14.48 2.11 4.84
N ASN A 132 -15.00 2.89 3.91
CA ASN A 132 -14.47 4.22 3.73
C ASN A 132 -14.64 4.79 5.11
N ALA A 133 -13.55 4.84 5.87
CA ALA A 133 -13.59 5.39 7.19
C ALA A 133 -13.91 6.87 6.96
N THR A 134 -15.19 7.18 6.95
CA THR A 134 -15.72 8.52 6.99
C THR A 134 -15.77 8.88 8.46
N GLY A 135 -15.36 10.09 8.77
CA GLY A 135 -15.36 10.61 10.14
C GLY A 135 -13.97 11.00 10.61
N LYS A 136 -13.96 11.67 11.74
CA LYS A 136 -12.77 12.20 12.41
C LYS A 136 -12.25 11.16 13.42
N VAL A 137 -10.94 11.07 13.60
CA VAL A 137 -10.31 10.06 14.49
C VAL A 137 -9.23 10.69 15.36
N LEU A 138 -9.23 10.34 16.62
CA LEU A 138 -8.20 10.72 17.57
C LEU A 138 -6.94 9.86 17.39
N TYR A 139 -5.81 10.49 17.04
CA TYR A 139 -4.50 9.83 16.83
C TYR A 139 -3.65 9.90 18.11
N LYS A 140 -3.97 9.09 19.12
CA LYS A 140 -3.33 9.10 20.43
C LYS A 140 -1.80 8.90 20.39
N ASP A 141 -1.29 8.23 19.37
CA ASP A 141 0.14 7.93 19.24
C ASP A 141 0.95 9.08 18.60
N TYR A 142 0.28 10.19 18.22
CA TYR A 142 0.91 11.34 17.59
C TYR A 142 1.52 12.32 18.59
N VAL A 143 0.85 12.54 19.73
CA VAL A 143 1.33 13.33 20.87
C VAL A 143 1.21 12.53 22.15
N HIS A 144 2.06 12.84 23.15
CA HIS A 144 2.04 12.12 24.42
C HIS A 144 1.35 12.91 25.57
N THR A 145 1.12 14.21 25.39
CA THR A 145 0.49 15.06 26.42
C THR A 145 -0.99 14.75 26.60
N ALA A 146 -1.36 14.19 27.75
CA ALA A 146 -2.72 13.78 28.07
C ALA A 146 -3.74 14.93 27.98
N SER A 147 -3.35 16.16 28.36
CA SER A 147 -4.22 17.35 28.27
C SER A 147 -4.55 17.69 26.83
N ASN A 148 -3.56 17.66 25.91
CA ASN A 148 -3.80 17.93 24.49
C ASN A 148 -4.60 16.80 23.82
N GLN A 149 -4.41 15.53 24.25
CA GLN A 149 -5.24 14.42 23.81
C GLN A 149 -6.71 14.60 24.24
N LYS A 150 -6.93 15.06 25.49
CA LYS A 150 -8.28 15.36 26.01
C LYS A 150 -8.91 16.53 25.27
N LEU A 151 -8.17 17.62 25.04
CA LEU A 151 -8.63 18.75 24.23
C LEU A 151 -9.19 18.29 22.89
N VAL A 152 -8.43 17.49 22.14
CA VAL A 152 -8.86 17.02 20.82
C VAL A 152 -10.07 16.08 20.92
N ALA A 153 -10.14 15.23 21.95
CA ALA A 153 -11.31 14.40 22.18
C ALA A 153 -12.58 15.27 22.44
N ASP A 154 -12.45 16.32 23.26
CA ASP A 154 -13.52 17.28 23.53
C ASP A 154 -13.96 18.02 22.25
N LEU A 155 -13.00 18.44 21.39
CA LEU A 155 -13.31 19.10 20.11
C LEU A 155 -14.05 18.16 19.14
N LEU A 156 -13.69 16.88 19.11
CA LEU A 156 -14.38 15.87 18.33
C LEU A 156 -15.83 15.63 18.82
N GLU A 157 -16.02 15.65 20.15
CA GLU A 157 -17.34 15.50 20.77
C GLU A 157 -18.24 16.72 20.52
N LEU A 158 -17.67 17.95 20.56
CA LEU A 158 -18.40 19.17 20.24
C LEU A 158 -18.96 19.17 18.81
N GLY A 159 -18.21 18.63 17.84
CA GLY A 159 -18.64 18.47 16.45
C GLY A 159 -18.93 19.78 15.70
N ILE A 160 -18.54 20.94 16.21
CA ILE A 160 -18.89 22.27 15.69
C ILE A 160 -17.94 22.77 14.58
N VAL A 161 -16.79 22.11 14.41
CA VAL A 161 -15.82 22.40 13.33
C VAL A 161 -16.29 21.62 12.09
N GLU A 162 -16.97 22.31 11.17
CA GLU A 162 -17.67 21.66 10.05
C GLU A 162 -16.93 21.83 8.71
N ASP A 163 -16.27 22.96 8.52
CA ASP A 163 -15.58 23.31 7.29
C ASP A 163 -14.14 23.82 7.54
N GLU A 164 -13.44 24.16 6.45
CA GLU A 164 -12.05 24.63 6.48
C GLU A 164 -11.93 25.96 7.22
N ARG A 165 -12.88 26.89 7.04
CA ARG A 165 -12.87 28.20 7.71
C ARG A 165 -12.97 28.03 9.23
N ASP A 166 -13.87 27.18 9.71
CA ASP A 166 -14.00 26.83 11.13
C ASP A 166 -12.67 26.32 11.68
N LEU A 167 -12.06 25.38 10.94
CA LEU A 167 -10.80 24.73 11.33
C LEU A 167 -9.66 25.75 11.41
N LEU A 168 -9.51 26.62 10.42
CA LEU A 168 -8.44 27.63 10.40
C LEU A 168 -8.56 28.62 11.57
N VAL A 169 -9.76 29.04 11.94
CA VAL A 169 -9.99 29.93 13.08
C VAL A 169 -9.65 29.25 14.40
N VAL A 170 -10.02 27.99 14.59
CA VAL A 170 -9.68 27.21 15.79
C VAL A 170 -8.18 27.00 15.89
N LEU A 171 -7.52 26.63 14.79
CA LEU A 171 -6.05 26.44 14.75
C LEU A 171 -5.31 27.75 15.01
N ALA A 172 -5.75 28.88 14.43
CA ALA A 172 -5.15 30.19 14.65
C ALA A 172 -5.27 30.62 16.14
N ASN A 173 -6.44 30.38 16.77
CA ASN A 173 -6.63 30.67 18.18
C ASN A 173 -5.67 29.85 19.04
N PHE A 174 -5.55 28.55 18.79
CA PHE A 174 -4.62 27.70 19.52
C PHE A 174 -3.15 28.09 19.27
N ALA A 175 -2.80 28.47 18.06
CA ALA A 175 -1.47 28.95 17.74
C ALA A 175 -1.11 30.21 18.57
N VAL A 176 -2.05 31.14 18.74
CA VAL A 176 -1.84 32.35 19.56
C VAL A 176 -1.74 31.97 21.06
N GLN A 177 -2.54 31.02 21.56
CA GLN A 177 -2.39 30.52 22.94
C GLN A 177 -0.97 29.95 23.16
N LEU A 178 -0.49 29.08 22.22
CA LEU A 178 0.85 28.50 22.30
C LEU A 178 1.94 29.58 22.26
N TYR A 179 1.75 30.62 21.44
CA TYR A 179 2.66 31.76 21.37
C TYR A 179 2.74 32.49 22.71
N TYR A 180 1.61 32.81 23.34
CA TYR A 180 1.58 33.44 24.64
C TYR A 180 2.25 32.59 25.73
N GLN A 181 1.98 31.30 25.75
CA GLN A 181 2.59 30.36 26.71
C GLN A 181 4.11 30.26 26.49
N SER A 182 4.58 30.10 25.25
CA SER A 182 6.01 29.99 24.94
C SER A 182 6.80 31.24 25.32
N HIS A 183 6.18 32.44 25.20
CA HIS A 183 6.75 33.73 25.55
C HIS A 183 6.42 34.22 26.96
N LYS A 184 5.70 33.38 27.78
CA LYS A 184 5.27 33.71 29.16
C LYS A 184 4.43 34.99 29.23
N ILE A 185 3.63 35.28 28.20
CA ILE A 185 2.69 36.39 28.15
C ILE A 185 1.40 35.96 28.87
N GLN A 186 0.97 36.75 29.83
CA GLN A 186 -0.29 36.46 30.54
C GLN A 186 -1.50 36.83 29.67
N TYR A 187 -2.49 35.97 29.68
CA TYR A 187 -3.81 36.20 29.07
C TYR A 187 -4.89 35.66 30.02
N PHE A 188 -6.10 36.26 29.96
CA PHE A 188 -7.18 35.99 30.88
C PHE A 188 -8.33 35.19 30.27
N ASP A 189 -8.38 35.09 28.95
CA ASP A 189 -9.38 34.36 28.18
C ASP A 189 -8.66 33.53 27.13
N ASN A 190 -9.10 32.28 26.97
CA ASN A 190 -8.54 31.39 25.96
C ASN A 190 -8.98 31.75 24.52
N ASN A 191 -10.01 32.57 24.35
CA ASN A 191 -10.40 33.15 23.07
C ASN A 191 -9.55 34.38 22.78
N VAL A 192 -8.30 34.18 22.40
CA VAL A 192 -7.26 35.23 22.26
C VAL A 192 -7.11 35.75 20.82
N LEU A 193 -7.70 35.10 19.83
CA LEU A 193 -7.44 35.40 18.42
C LEU A 193 -7.82 36.82 18.02
N LEU A 194 -9.04 37.28 18.34
CA LEU A 194 -9.48 38.61 17.94
C LEU A 194 -8.66 39.72 18.61
N SER A 195 -8.36 39.57 19.91
CA SER A 195 -7.49 40.53 20.60
C SER A 195 -6.08 40.56 20.03
N PHE A 196 -5.54 39.41 19.63
CA PHE A 196 -4.25 39.35 18.95
C PHE A 196 -4.28 40.02 17.57
N LEU A 197 -5.32 39.78 16.76
CA LEU A 197 -5.42 40.39 15.42
C LEU A 197 -5.71 41.90 15.45
N SER A 198 -6.39 42.40 16.49
CA SER A 198 -6.74 43.82 16.63
C SER A 198 -5.59 44.69 17.14
N GLN A 199 -4.57 44.11 17.74
CA GLN A 199 -3.39 44.80 18.15
C GLN A 199 -2.55 45.16 16.90
N GLU A 200 -2.07 46.37 16.78
CA GLU A 200 -1.15 46.80 15.69
C GLU A 200 0.23 46.13 15.87
N HIS A 201 0.26 44.81 15.92
CA HIS A 201 1.51 44.08 15.98
C HIS A 201 2.12 43.95 14.57
N THR A 202 3.31 44.48 14.42
CA THR A 202 4.19 44.26 13.26
C THR A 202 5.12 43.07 13.45
N GLY A 203 4.88 42.23 14.44
CA GLY A 203 5.73 41.10 14.79
C GLY A 203 5.68 39.95 13.78
N GLU A 204 6.76 39.22 13.66
CA GLU A 204 6.94 38.09 12.73
C GLU A 204 5.84 37.01 12.88
N PHE A 205 5.43 36.71 14.11
CA PHE A 205 4.39 35.71 14.38
C PHE A 205 3.01 36.12 13.86
N HIS A 206 2.70 37.43 13.89
CA HIS A 206 1.44 37.98 13.35
C HIS A 206 1.32 37.74 11.82
N ILE A 207 2.44 37.80 11.10
CA ILE A 207 2.53 37.52 9.67
C ILE A 207 2.11 36.04 9.42
N LEU A 208 2.65 35.12 10.21
CA LEU A 208 2.36 33.68 10.06
C LEU A 208 0.91 33.31 10.40
N ILE A 209 0.32 33.98 11.41
CA ILE A 209 -1.13 33.79 11.74
C ILE A 209 -2.00 34.33 10.59
N LYS A 210 -1.64 35.46 9.97
CA LYS A 210 -2.35 35.98 8.78
C LYS A 210 -2.22 35.02 7.59
N ASP A 211 -1.08 34.39 7.38
CA ASP A 211 -0.92 33.37 6.35
C ASP A 211 -1.88 32.20 6.56
N LEU A 212 -1.97 31.71 7.80
CA LEU A 212 -2.86 30.59 8.15
C LEU A 212 -4.33 30.94 7.91
N ILE A 213 -4.78 32.12 8.29
CA ILE A 213 -6.17 32.57 8.12
C ILE A 213 -6.46 32.90 6.64
N GLY A 214 -5.46 33.40 5.91
CA GLY A 214 -5.63 33.81 4.51
C GLY A 214 -6.63 34.95 4.36
N ASN A 215 -7.48 34.85 3.34
CA ASN A 215 -8.50 35.86 3.02
C ASN A 215 -9.86 35.59 3.71
N HIS A 216 -9.94 34.66 4.66
CA HIS A 216 -11.20 34.36 5.34
C HIS A 216 -11.61 35.49 6.27
N THR A 217 -12.87 35.93 6.16
CA THR A 217 -13.46 36.91 7.05
C THR A 217 -13.84 36.27 8.38
N ILE A 218 -13.38 36.85 9.49
CA ILE A 218 -13.77 36.39 10.83
C ILE A 218 -14.80 37.36 11.35
N ASP A 219 -16.09 36.95 11.29
CA ASP A 219 -17.22 37.74 11.77
C ASP A 219 -17.70 37.25 13.15
N SER A 220 -18.58 38.08 13.79
CA SER A 220 -19.12 37.77 15.12
C SER A 220 -19.98 36.48 15.11
N ALA A 221 -20.61 36.14 14.00
CA ALA A 221 -21.45 34.93 13.91
C ALA A 221 -20.55 33.69 13.98
N LEU A 222 -19.41 33.67 13.27
CA LEU A 222 -18.44 32.60 13.29
C LEU A 222 -17.80 32.44 14.67
N ILE A 223 -17.42 33.54 15.32
CA ILE A 223 -16.86 33.51 16.67
C ILE A 223 -17.87 32.94 17.67
N ASN A 224 -19.15 33.36 17.59
CA ASN A 224 -20.20 32.83 18.46
C ASN A 224 -20.43 31.33 18.23
N LYS A 225 -20.44 30.87 16.97
CA LYS A 225 -20.52 29.43 16.63
C LYS A 225 -19.36 28.65 17.28
N LEU A 226 -18.17 29.14 17.16
CA LEU A 226 -16.95 28.44 17.59
C LEU A 226 -16.57 28.69 19.06
N GLN A 227 -17.29 29.56 19.80
CA GLN A 227 -16.99 29.90 21.18
C GLN A 227 -16.70 28.68 22.08
N PRO A 228 -17.48 27.57 22.02
CA PRO A 228 -17.20 26.39 22.85
C PRO A 228 -15.84 25.73 22.57
N ALA A 229 -15.28 25.88 21.37
CA ALA A 229 -13.95 25.41 20.99
C ALA A 229 -12.87 26.44 21.34
N LEU A 230 -13.11 27.75 21.06
CA LEU A 230 -12.13 28.81 21.25
C LEU A 230 -11.77 29.05 22.72
N THR A 231 -12.69 28.75 23.65
CA THR A 231 -12.45 28.83 25.11
C THR A 231 -11.71 27.63 25.69
N LYS A 232 -11.46 26.59 24.91
CA LYS A 232 -10.62 25.47 25.35
C LYS A 232 -9.15 25.88 25.39
N GLU A 233 -8.40 25.23 26.29
CA GLU A 233 -6.98 25.46 26.45
C GLU A 233 -6.15 24.37 25.74
N ILE A 234 -5.13 24.79 24.97
CA ILE A 234 -4.08 23.94 24.45
C ILE A 234 -2.80 24.20 25.26
N LEU A 235 -2.05 23.16 25.58
CA LEU A 235 -0.81 23.28 26.35
C LEU A 235 0.41 23.29 25.42
N PHE A 236 1.30 24.27 25.63
CA PHE A 236 2.59 24.31 24.97
C PHE A 236 3.55 23.27 25.59
N VAL A 237 3.97 22.32 24.77
CA VAL A 237 5.01 21.36 25.12
C VAL A 237 6.12 21.47 24.08
N LYS A 238 7.32 21.79 24.53
CA LYS A 238 8.47 22.03 23.64
C LYS A 238 8.73 20.82 22.76
N GLY A 239 8.60 21.03 21.43
CA GLY A 239 8.86 20.01 20.43
C GLY A 239 7.68 19.08 20.11
N GLU A 240 6.55 19.18 20.82
CA GLU A 240 5.33 18.45 20.50
C GLU A 240 4.55 19.22 19.42
N ASP A 241 4.16 18.54 18.33
CA ASP A 241 3.32 19.10 17.30
C ASP A 241 1.83 19.07 17.68
N SER A 242 1.48 19.90 18.69
CA SER A 242 0.10 19.94 19.21
C SER A 242 -0.88 20.53 18.19
N LEU A 243 -0.46 21.50 17.34
CA LEU A 243 -1.30 22.07 16.26
C LEU A 243 -1.55 21.04 15.18
N GLY A 244 -0.53 20.32 14.75
CA GLY A 244 -0.68 19.23 13.79
C GLY A 244 -1.63 18.16 14.32
N PHE A 245 -1.54 17.80 15.60
CA PHE A 245 -2.45 16.85 16.23
C PHE A 245 -3.91 17.28 16.17
N VAL A 246 -4.22 18.55 16.46
CA VAL A 246 -5.57 19.13 16.28
C VAL A 246 -6.00 19.01 14.81
N TYR A 247 -5.15 19.47 13.89
CA TYR A 247 -5.41 19.49 12.46
C TYR A 247 -5.75 18.10 11.93
N ILE A 248 -4.85 17.12 12.16
CA ILE A 248 -5.04 15.76 11.64
C ILE A 248 -6.25 15.04 12.22
N SER A 249 -6.60 15.34 13.47
CA SER A 249 -7.73 14.69 14.14
C SER A 249 -9.07 15.27 13.70
N LEU A 250 -9.13 16.54 13.32
CA LEU A 250 -10.34 17.21 12.86
C LEU A 250 -10.59 17.05 11.36
N GLN A 251 -9.62 16.59 10.57
CA GLN A 251 -9.79 16.26 9.15
C GLN A 251 -10.57 14.95 8.94
N ASP A 252 -11.32 14.86 7.82
CA ASP A 252 -11.96 13.61 7.41
C ASP A 252 -10.95 12.57 6.91
N ILE A 253 -11.10 11.34 7.39
CA ILE A 253 -10.21 10.21 7.02
C ILE A 253 -10.24 9.92 5.50
N GLY A 254 -11.39 10.18 4.84
CA GLY A 254 -11.56 9.91 3.41
C GLY A 254 -10.64 10.79 2.55
N GLN A 255 -10.53 12.08 2.87
CA GLN A 255 -9.68 13.02 2.17
C GLN A 255 -8.19 12.65 2.32
N ARG A 256 -7.77 12.27 3.54
CA ARG A 256 -6.38 11.89 3.81
C ARG A 256 -5.95 10.60 3.12
N LYS A 257 -6.84 9.61 3.03
CA LYS A 257 -6.53 8.35 2.33
C LYS A 257 -6.31 8.55 0.83
N SER A 258 -7.00 9.50 0.21
CA SER A 258 -6.81 9.81 -1.21
C SER A 258 -5.48 10.50 -1.50
N SER A 259 -4.97 11.31 -0.55
CA SER A 259 -3.66 11.95 -0.64
C SER A 259 -2.50 11.05 -0.21
N GLY A 260 -2.78 9.87 0.37
CA GLY A 260 -1.74 8.97 0.89
C GLY A 260 -1.02 9.51 2.14
N ALA A 261 -1.57 10.54 2.80
CA ALA A 261 -0.97 11.17 3.96
C ALA A 261 -1.18 10.32 5.22
N TYR A 262 -0.09 9.77 5.75
CA TYR A 262 -0.04 9.08 7.03
C TYR A 262 0.88 9.82 7.97
N TYR A 263 0.35 10.17 9.16
CA TYR A 263 1.12 10.89 10.16
C TYR A 263 1.98 9.92 10.98
N THR A 264 3.26 10.29 11.12
CA THR A 264 4.25 9.43 11.75
C THR A 264 4.19 9.54 13.26
N PRO A 265 4.01 8.43 14.02
CA PRO A 265 4.07 8.45 15.47
C PRO A 265 5.41 8.98 15.98
N GLU A 266 5.39 9.76 17.06
CA GLU A 266 6.59 10.39 17.64
C GLU A 266 7.72 9.37 17.91
N LYS A 267 7.38 8.18 18.40
CA LYS A 267 8.35 7.12 18.63
C LYS A 267 9.13 6.73 17.37
N VAL A 268 8.47 6.71 16.22
CA VAL A 268 9.10 6.36 14.93
C VAL A 268 10.00 7.49 14.45
N VAL A 269 9.55 8.75 14.64
CA VAL A 269 10.36 9.95 14.33
C VAL A 269 11.65 9.94 15.15
N ASN A 270 11.52 9.73 16.46
CA ASN A 270 12.67 9.68 17.38
C ASN A 270 13.62 8.54 17.01
N GLU A 271 13.12 7.35 16.69
CA GLU A 271 13.96 6.23 16.27
C GLU A 271 14.76 6.56 14.99
N LEU A 272 14.14 7.18 13.98
CA LEU A 272 14.84 7.60 12.76
C LEU A 272 15.97 8.59 13.08
N ILE A 273 15.69 9.60 13.92
CA ILE A 273 16.67 10.61 14.30
C ILE A 273 17.82 9.99 15.10
N ASP A 274 17.52 9.07 16.02
CA ASP A 274 18.56 8.37 16.80
C ASP A 274 19.47 7.55 15.88
N ARG A 275 18.92 6.88 14.85
CA ARG A 275 19.73 6.19 13.83
C ARG A 275 20.62 7.13 13.02
N LEU A 276 20.15 8.33 12.71
CA LEU A 276 20.98 9.35 12.04
C LEU A 276 22.16 9.77 12.94
N TYR A 277 21.93 10.06 14.23
CA TYR A 277 22.99 10.41 15.19
C TYR A 277 24.00 9.27 15.41
N GLU A 278 23.54 8.02 15.44
CA GLU A 278 24.44 6.85 15.51
C GLU A 278 25.31 6.72 14.26
N ASN A 279 24.86 7.23 13.14
CA ASN A 279 25.55 7.12 11.86
C ASN A 279 26.48 8.32 11.56
N ASP A 280 26.15 9.52 12.05
CA ASP A 280 26.93 10.75 11.85
C ASP A 280 27.00 11.61 13.12
N ALA A 281 28.17 11.65 13.75
CA ALA A 281 28.41 12.50 14.92
C ALA A 281 28.32 14.01 14.65
N ASN A 282 28.48 14.43 13.38
CA ASN A 282 28.44 15.83 12.94
C ASN A 282 27.07 16.26 12.42
N LEU A 283 26.01 15.49 12.70
CA LEU A 283 24.65 15.75 12.20
C LEU A 283 24.17 17.19 12.49
N LYS A 284 24.60 17.80 13.60
CA LYS A 284 24.21 19.17 13.99
C LYS A 284 24.65 20.26 13.02
N ALA A 285 25.69 20.04 12.22
CA ALA A 285 26.20 20.98 11.25
C ALA A 285 25.62 20.77 9.83
N LYS A 286 24.71 19.83 9.69
CA LYS A 286 24.17 19.41 8.40
C LYS A 286 22.88 20.13 8.03
N THR A 287 22.73 20.40 6.72
CA THR A 287 21.46 20.85 6.15
C THR A 287 20.52 19.67 5.97
N ILE A 288 19.31 19.75 6.52
CA ILE A 288 18.34 18.65 6.55
C ILE A 288 17.04 19.10 5.90
N CYS A 289 16.50 18.27 5.00
CA CYS A 289 15.22 18.52 4.33
C CYS A 289 14.24 17.38 4.55
N ASP A 290 12.99 17.74 4.87
CA ASP A 290 11.84 16.83 4.78
C ASP A 290 10.98 17.25 3.57
N PRO A 291 11.02 16.52 2.44
CA PRO A 291 10.28 16.89 1.24
C PRO A 291 8.78 16.62 1.28
N CYS A 292 8.26 16.04 2.38
CA CYS A 292 6.84 15.76 2.62
C CYS A 292 6.54 16.05 4.10
N CYS A 293 6.89 17.28 4.56
CA CYS A 293 7.06 17.60 5.97
C CYS A 293 5.74 17.64 6.78
N GLY A 294 4.58 17.71 6.12
CA GLY A 294 3.31 17.90 6.80
C GLY A 294 3.37 19.12 7.73
N THR A 295 2.92 18.94 8.97
CA THR A 295 2.92 19.97 10.02
C THR A 295 4.28 20.17 10.72
N GLY A 296 5.34 19.46 10.25
CA GLY A 296 6.72 19.67 10.68
C GLY A 296 7.22 18.76 11.80
N ASN A 297 6.57 17.64 12.07
CA ASN A 297 6.89 16.74 13.17
C ASN A 297 8.37 16.29 13.17
N PHE A 298 8.94 15.88 12.00
CA PHE A 298 10.37 15.54 11.91
C PHE A 298 11.27 16.77 12.19
N LEU A 299 10.88 17.95 11.66
CA LEU A 299 11.67 19.19 11.82
C LEU A 299 11.71 19.64 13.28
N LEU A 300 10.56 19.58 13.97
CA LEU A 300 10.48 19.87 15.41
C LEU A 300 11.36 18.93 16.22
N SER A 301 11.25 17.63 15.98
CA SER A 301 12.03 16.63 16.70
C SER A 301 13.54 16.78 16.46
N LEU A 302 13.98 17.12 15.24
CA LEU A 302 15.37 17.44 14.91
C LEU A 302 15.87 18.66 15.69
N GLY A 303 15.07 19.73 15.74
CA GLY A 303 15.41 20.94 16.51
C GLY A 303 15.53 20.68 18.01
N VAL A 304 14.64 19.87 18.60
CA VAL A 304 14.74 19.43 20.00
C VAL A 304 16.02 18.64 20.29
N LYS A 305 16.46 17.83 19.32
CA LYS A 305 17.73 17.07 19.41
C LYS A 305 18.96 17.96 19.16
N GLY A 306 18.79 19.27 18.90
CA GLY A 306 19.83 20.27 18.85
C GLY A 306 20.36 20.59 17.45
N ILE A 307 19.58 20.29 16.40
CA ILE A 307 19.81 20.85 15.06
C ILE A 307 19.30 22.29 15.06
N ASP A 308 20.07 23.22 14.52
CA ASP A 308 19.64 24.60 14.33
C ASP A 308 18.51 24.67 13.30
N TYR A 309 17.41 25.37 13.65
CA TYR A 309 16.26 25.51 12.75
C TYR A 309 16.62 26.21 11.43
N SER A 310 17.67 27.03 11.40
CA SER A 310 18.21 27.63 10.18
C SER A 310 18.79 26.61 9.19
N ASN A 311 19.08 25.39 9.63
CA ASN A 311 19.55 24.28 8.80
C ASN A 311 18.42 23.32 8.37
N LEU A 312 17.18 23.57 8.82
CA LEU A 312 16.03 22.73 8.55
C LEU A 312 15.18 23.30 7.41
N TYR A 313 14.81 22.43 6.48
CA TYR A 313 14.01 22.73 5.30
C TYR A 313 12.85 21.75 5.21
N GLY A 314 11.69 22.23 4.77
CA GLY A 314 10.51 21.40 4.59
C GLY A 314 9.69 21.81 3.39
N GLN A 315 9.04 20.83 2.78
CA GLN A 315 8.10 21.06 1.70
C GLN A 315 6.90 20.14 1.87
N ASP A 316 5.71 20.66 1.59
CA ASP A 316 4.51 19.84 1.50
C ASP A 316 3.55 20.42 0.46
N ILE A 317 2.70 19.57 -0.11
CA ILE A 317 1.68 19.97 -1.07
C ILE A 317 0.47 20.62 -0.39
N ASP A 318 0.22 20.29 0.89
CA ASP A 318 -0.89 20.83 1.69
C ASP A 318 -0.52 22.19 2.29
N PRO A 319 -1.14 23.29 1.83
CA PRO A 319 -0.82 24.63 2.33
C PRO A 319 -1.05 24.79 3.83
N ILE A 320 -2.12 24.17 4.39
CA ILE A 320 -2.45 24.30 5.82
C ILE A 320 -1.36 23.63 6.65
N SER A 321 -0.94 22.44 6.27
CA SER A 321 0.18 21.74 6.93
C SER A 321 1.44 22.58 6.93
N VAL A 322 1.79 23.23 5.80
CA VAL A 322 2.95 24.12 5.68
C VAL A 322 2.82 25.32 6.60
N PHE A 323 1.64 25.96 6.65
CA PHE A 323 1.43 27.09 7.55
C PHE A 323 1.57 26.70 9.02
N LEU A 324 1.05 25.55 9.41
CA LEU A 324 1.23 25.01 10.76
C LEU A 324 2.70 24.67 11.06
N SER A 325 3.42 24.09 10.09
CA SER A 325 4.86 23.83 10.22
C SER A 325 5.65 25.11 10.45
N ARG A 326 5.33 26.19 9.71
CA ARG A 326 5.95 27.52 9.90
C ARG A 326 5.68 28.08 11.30
N ILE A 327 4.45 27.99 11.77
CA ILE A 327 4.06 28.44 13.13
C ILE A 327 4.79 27.61 14.18
N ASN A 328 4.83 26.29 14.03
CA ASN A 328 5.53 25.40 14.92
C ASN A 328 7.02 25.74 15.04
N ILE A 329 7.69 26.04 13.92
CA ILE A 329 9.09 26.48 13.91
C ILE A 329 9.25 27.83 14.57
N ALA A 330 8.36 28.81 14.32
CA ALA A 330 8.41 30.13 14.96
C ALA A 330 8.25 30.05 16.48
N LEU A 331 7.46 29.10 16.99
CA LEU A 331 7.32 28.87 18.43
C LEU A 331 8.60 28.30 19.05
N MET A 332 9.43 27.60 18.27
CA MET A 332 10.65 26.94 18.73
C MET A 332 11.91 27.80 18.49
N ALA A 333 11.90 28.68 17.47
CA ALA A 333 12.99 29.53 17.05
C ALA A 333 12.49 30.99 16.89
N PRO A 334 12.15 31.68 17.99
CA PRO A 334 11.56 33.02 17.96
C PRO A 334 12.49 34.07 17.38
N GLU A 335 13.78 33.79 17.23
CA GLU A 335 14.78 34.63 16.61
C GLU A 335 14.71 34.62 15.08
N MET A 336 14.06 33.66 14.45
CA MET A 336 13.92 33.58 13.00
C MET A 336 12.82 34.51 12.48
N SER A 337 13.10 35.21 11.39
CA SER A 337 12.09 36.06 10.73
C SER A 337 11.04 35.17 10.01
N ALA A 338 9.83 35.67 9.83
CA ALA A 338 8.81 35.01 9.02
C ALA A 338 9.28 34.78 7.58
N LEU A 339 10.07 35.69 7.04
CA LEU A 339 10.65 35.56 5.70
C LEU A 339 11.62 34.37 5.62
N ASP A 340 12.51 34.25 6.63
CA ASP A 340 13.46 33.14 6.70
C ASP A 340 12.73 31.79 6.84
N ILE A 341 11.71 31.71 7.68
CA ILE A 341 10.90 30.51 7.86
C ILE A 341 10.16 30.16 6.55
N ARG A 342 9.53 31.15 5.89
CA ARG A 342 8.82 30.93 4.62
C ARG A 342 9.75 30.44 3.49
N SER A 343 11.00 30.90 3.48
CA SER A 343 11.98 30.48 2.49
C SER A 343 12.44 29.04 2.65
N ARG A 344 12.37 28.52 3.88
CA ARG A 344 12.79 27.15 4.24
C ARG A 344 11.64 26.16 4.25
N ILE A 345 10.44 26.62 4.60
CA ILE A 345 9.25 25.76 4.66
C ILE A 345 8.28 26.23 3.56
N ILE A 346 8.21 25.48 2.47
CA ILE A 346 7.53 25.91 1.25
C ILE A 346 6.33 25.03 0.90
N VAL A 347 5.29 25.65 0.34
CA VAL A 347 4.19 24.91 -0.30
C VAL A 347 4.67 24.50 -1.70
N GLY A 348 4.59 23.22 -2.03
CA GLY A 348 4.98 22.75 -3.35
C GLY A 348 4.81 21.26 -3.53
N ASN A 349 4.66 20.84 -4.77
CA ASN A 349 4.55 19.45 -5.13
C ASN A 349 5.93 18.82 -5.31
N THR A 350 6.34 17.97 -4.39
CA THR A 350 7.66 17.34 -4.35
C THR A 350 8.03 16.58 -5.65
N TYR A 351 7.07 16.10 -6.39
CA TYR A 351 7.35 15.46 -7.67
C TYR A 351 7.89 16.43 -8.72
N PHE A 352 7.40 17.67 -8.74
CA PHE A 352 7.63 18.60 -9.83
C PHE A 352 8.38 19.87 -9.41
N GLU A 353 8.29 20.24 -8.15
CA GLU A 353 8.83 21.45 -7.55
C GLU A 353 9.76 21.06 -6.41
N THR A 354 10.86 21.75 -6.26
CA THR A 354 11.81 21.48 -5.18
C THR A 354 12.77 22.64 -4.99
N PHE A 355 13.50 22.60 -3.90
CA PHE A 355 14.62 23.50 -3.64
C PHE A 355 15.69 23.37 -4.73
N THR A 356 16.34 24.46 -5.06
CA THR A 356 17.46 24.47 -6.01
C THR A 356 18.77 23.98 -5.39
N GLN A 357 18.90 24.10 -4.06
CA GLN A 357 20.05 23.61 -3.31
C GLN A 357 19.98 22.09 -3.07
N LYS A 358 21.14 21.52 -2.74
CA LYS A 358 21.29 20.15 -2.28
C LYS A 358 21.32 20.09 -0.76
N PHE A 359 21.05 18.91 -0.20
CA PHE A 359 20.98 18.68 1.23
C PHE A 359 21.94 17.59 1.67
N ASP A 360 22.52 17.75 2.84
CA ASP A 360 23.35 16.70 3.46
C ASP A 360 22.51 15.51 3.91
N VAL A 361 21.28 15.77 4.38
CA VAL A 361 20.37 14.74 4.87
C VAL A 361 18.95 15.02 4.38
N ILE A 362 18.27 13.98 3.93
CA ILE A 362 16.85 14.02 3.63
C ILE A 362 16.15 13.00 4.53
N VAL A 363 15.13 13.47 5.24
CA VAL A 363 14.33 12.66 6.17
C VAL A 363 12.86 12.72 5.81
N GLY A 364 12.04 11.87 6.40
CA GLY A 364 10.59 12.00 6.34
C GLY A 364 9.86 10.67 6.19
N ASN A 365 8.55 10.80 6.04
CA ASN A 365 7.64 9.72 5.72
C ASN A 365 6.88 10.11 4.42
N PRO A 366 7.37 9.71 3.24
CA PRO A 366 6.72 10.07 1.98
C PRO A 366 5.30 9.49 1.89
N PRO A 367 4.40 10.08 1.07
CA PRO A 367 3.03 9.61 0.96
C PRO A 367 2.93 8.20 0.35
N TRP A 368 2.05 7.32 0.91
CA TRP A 368 1.89 5.93 0.49
C TRP A 368 0.57 5.72 -0.27
N GLY A 369 0.68 5.26 -1.51
CA GLY A 369 -0.49 4.90 -2.32
C GLY A 369 -1.36 6.08 -2.73
N SER A 370 -0.77 7.26 -2.98
CA SER A 370 -1.47 8.44 -3.49
C SER A 370 -2.10 8.15 -4.85
N GLU A 371 -3.29 8.68 -5.08
CA GLU A 371 -3.93 8.62 -6.39
C GLU A 371 -3.43 9.80 -7.26
N PHE A 372 -2.97 9.50 -8.47
CA PHE A 372 -2.55 10.49 -9.44
C PHE A 372 -3.67 10.78 -10.44
N SER A 373 -3.83 12.05 -10.83
CA SER A 373 -4.60 12.40 -12.01
C SER A 373 -3.97 11.78 -13.26
N GLU A 374 -4.73 11.62 -14.36
CA GLU A 374 -4.17 11.10 -15.62
C GLU A 374 -3.03 12.00 -16.14
N GLU A 375 -3.17 13.31 -15.98
CA GLU A 375 -2.16 14.30 -16.36
C GLU A 375 -0.89 14.16 -15.52
N ASP A 376 -1.01 14.10 -14.18
CA ASP A 376 0.13 13.94 -13.29
C ASP A 376 0.82 12.58 -13.51
N ALA A 377 0.06 11.52 -13.72
CA ALA A 377 0.61 10.21 -14.04
C ALA A 377 1.44 10.23 -15.34
N LEU A 378 0.95 10.91 -16.38
CA LEU A 378 1.70 11.10 -17.63
C LEU A 378 2.96 11.95 -17.41
N ARG A 379 2.86 13.00 -16.60
CA ARG A 379 3.98 13.86 -16.24
C ARG A 379 5.03 13.09 -15.43
N CYS A 380 4.62 12.33 -14.42
CA CYS A 380 5.53 11.46 -13.65
C CYS A 380 6.29 10.47 -14.54
N ARG A 381 5.61 9.82 -15.52
CA ARG A 381 6.25 8.87 -16.45
C ARG A 381 7.33 9.51 -17.35
N ARG A 382 7.30 10.84 -17.54
CA ARG A 382 8.33 11.57 -18.30
C ARG A 382 9.57 11.88 -17.45
N PHE A 383 9.39 12.10 -16.15
CA PHE A 383 10.45 12.60 -15.28
C PHE A 383 11.08 11.53 -14.39
N PHE A 384 10.36 10.45 -14.09
CA PHE A 384 10.80 9.41 -13.15
C PHE A 384 10.96 8.05 -13.80
N LYS A 385 12.10 7.41 -13.59
CA LYS A 385 12.35 6.03 -13.99
C LYS A 385 11.47 5.05 -13.22
N THR A 386 11.12 5.39 -11.97
CA THR A 386 10.29 4.57 -11.10
C THR A 386 8.79 4.66 -11.40
N ALA A 387 8.36 5.59 -12.26
CA ALA A 387 6.96 5.73 -12.68
C ALA A 387 6.54 4.65 -13.69
N VAL A 388 6.62 3.38 -13.32
CA VAL A 388 6.36 2.21 -14.19
C VAL A 388 5.05 1.50 -13.82
N GLY A 389 4.61 0.59 -14.69
CA GLY A 389 3.43 -0.24 -14.44
C GLY A 389 2.09 0.48 -14.63
N LYS A 390 1.00 -0.19 -14.24
CA LYS A 390 -0.36 0.35 -14.37
C LYS A 390 -0.63 1.40 -13.29
N ASN A 391 -0.25 1.11 -12.06
CA ASN A 391 -0.38 1.99 -10.91
C ASN A 391 1.03 2.48 -10.55
N ILE A 392 1.17 3.81 -10.39
CA ILE A 392 2.41 4.43 -9.95
C ILE A 392 2.39 4.46 -8.42
N GLU A 393 3.47 4.03 -7.79
CA GLU A 393 3.63 4.07 -6.35
C GLU A 393 4.29 5.39 -5.92
N SER A 394 3.59 6.16 -5.11
CA SER A 394 3.97 7.53 -4.76
C SER A 394 5.34 7.61 -4.06
N TYR A 395 5.60 6.76 -3.08
CA TYR A 395 6.87 6.79 -2.35
C TYR A 395 8.07 6.33 -3.19
N ASP A 396 7.89 5.52 -4.23
CA ASP A 396 8.97 5.17 -5.16
C ASP A 396 9.48 6.41 -5.91
N LEU A 397 8.56 7.28 -6.33
CA LEU A 397 8.89 8.56 -6.96
C LEU A 397 9.62 9.49 -5.98
N VAL A 398 9.15 9.57 -4.73
CA VAL A 398 9.78 10.44 -3.73
C VAL A 398 11.17 9.95 -3.37
N VAL A 399 11.42 8.63 -3.31
CA VAL A 399 12.78 8.08 -3.12
C VAL A 399 13.70 8.50 -4.28
N GLU A 400 13.27 8.33 -5.54
CA GLU A 400 14.06 8.76 -6.70
C GLU A 400 14.32 10.27 -6.68
N LYS A 401 13.30 11.07 -6.36
CA LYS A 401 13.42 12.53 -6.25
C LYS A 401 14.39 12.94 -5.14
N ALA A 402 14.24 12.37 -3.95
CA ALA A 402 15.08 12.66 -2.80
C ALA A 402 16.55 12.33 -3.07
N LEU A 403 16.85 11.19 -3.72
CA LEU A 403 18.20 10.86 -4.15
C LEU A 403 18.79 11.95 -5.08
N SER A 404 17.95 12.57 -5.92
CA SER A 404 18.38 13.67 -6.78
C SER A 404 18.61 14.99 -6.02
N MET A 405 18.04 15.16 -4.82
CA MET A 405 18.16 16.35 -3.97
C MET A 405 19.34 16.27 -2.98
N LEU A 406 19.91 15.09 -2.78
CA LEU A 406 21.07 14.92 -1.89
C LEU A 406 22.34 15.54 -2.45
N ASP A 407 23.16 16.05 -1.54
CA ASP A 407 24.54 16.40 -1.82
C ASP A 407 25.41 15.12 -1.93
N HIS A 408 26.65 15.27 -2.41
CA HIS A 408 27.60 14.17 -2.51
C HIS A 408 27.82 13.51 -1.13
N LYS A 409 27.59 12.20 -1.03
CA LYS A 409 27.58 11.43 0.22
C LYS A 409 26.52 11.82 1.26
N GLY A 410 25.50 12.55 0.85
CA GLY A 410 24.34 12.83 1.70
C GLY A 410 23.60 11.55 2.10
N VAL A 411 22.78 11.61 3.15
CA VAL A 411 22.02 10.48 3.66
C VAL A 411 20.53 10.69 3.42
N LEU A 412 19.89 9.72 2.76
CA LEU A 412 18.43 9.58 2.72
C LEU A 412 17.99 8.65 3.84
N ALA A 413 17.10 9.11 4.70
CA ALA A 413 16.51 8.31 5.79
C ALA A 413 14.98 8.46 5.78
N PHE A 414 14.27 7.45 5.29
CA PHE A 414 12.82 7.47 5.15
C PHE A 414 12.13 6.37 5.95
N VAL A 415 10.93 6.68 6.42
CA VAL A 415 9.96 5.69 6.87
C VAL A 415 9.19 5.19 5.66
N LEU A 416 9.26 3.90 5.37
CA LEU A 416 8.71 3.29 4.15
C LEU A 416 7.91 2.02 4.47
N PRO A 417 6.94 1.62 3.63
CA PRO A 417 6.38 0.29 3.69
C PRO A 417 7.47 -0.78 3.48
N GLU A 418 7.46 -1.83 4.29
CA GLU A 418 8.38 -2.97 4.13
C GLU A 418 8.26 -3.64 2.75
N ALA A 419 7.12 -3.45 2.08
CA ALA A 419 6.85 -3.93 0.73
C ALA A 419 7.91 -3.49 -0.30
N ILE A 420 8.55 -2.34 -0.10
CA ILE A 420 9.64 -1.85 -0.98
C ILE A 420 10.78 -2.86 -1.12
N LEU A 421 11.01 -3.68 -0.09
CA LEU A 421 12.13 -4.63 -0.06
C LEU A 421 11.94 -5.85 -0.97
N SER A 422 10.68 -6.25 -1.27
CA SER A 422 10.44 -7.54 -1.92
C SER A 422 9.30 -7.58 -2.95
N VAL A 423 8.32 -6.65 -2.88
CA VAL A 423 7.15 -6.70 -3.78
C VAL A 423 7.52 -6.25 -5.19
N ALA A 424 7.03 -6.98 -6.20
CA ALA A 424 7.37 -6.77 -7.61
C ALA A 424 7.05 -5.36 -8.14
N ALA A 425 6.03 -4.69 -7.60
CA ALA A 425 5.68 -3.32 -7.98
C ALA A 425 6.84 -2.33 -7.77
N HIS A 426 7.70 -2.60 -6.79
CA HIS A 426 8.84 -1.74 -6.39
C HIS A 426 10.19 -2.19 -6.98
N ASP A 427 10.21 -3.10 -7.97
CA ASP A 427 11.47 -3.62 -8.53
C ASP A 427 12.36 -2.50 -9.09
N THR A 428 11.78 -1.51 -9.76
CA THR A 428 12.53 -0.42 -10.38
C THR A 428 13.23 0.48 -9.35
N VAL A 429 12.54 0.85 -8.26
CA VAL A 429 13.17 1.66 -7.19
C VAL A 429 14.20 0.86 -6.42
N ARG A 430 13.99 -0.46 -6.19
CA ARG A 430 15.02 -1.32 -5.58
C ARG A 430 16.29 -1.39 -6.42
N ARG A 431 16.16 -1.59 -7.75
CA ARG A 431 17.30 -1.57 -8.66
C ARG A 431 18.00 -0.23 -8.64
N LEU A 432 17.26 0.87 -8.65
CA LEU A 432 17.84 2.21 -8.51
C LEU A 432 18.68 2.31 -7.23
N ILE A 433 18.18 1.83 -6.08
CA ILE A 433 18.89 1.85 -4.81
C ILE A 433 20.13 0.93 -4.86
N ILE A 434 19.98 -0.30 -5.32
CA ILE A 434 21.10 -1.30 -5.42
C ILE A 434 22.20 -0.77 -6.33
N ASP A 435 21.84 -0.15 -7.45
CA ASP A 435 22.79 0.27 -8.49
C ASP A 435 23.46 1.62 -8.20
N SER A 436 22.99 2.39 -7.20
CA SER A 436 23.49 3.74 -6.94
C SER A 436 23.81 4.05 -5.48
N CYS A 437 23.43 3.20 -4.51
CA CYS A 437 23.55 3.54 -3.09
C CYS A 437 24.30 2.49 -2.28
N SER A 438 24.90 2.94 -1.18
CA SER A 438 25.31 2.12 -0.04
C SER A 438 24.27 2.18 1.05
N PHE A 439 24.01 1.04 1.73
CA PHE A 439 23.09 0.96 2.84
C PHE A 439 23.81 1.33 4.14
N ARG A 440 23.19 2.19 4.95
CA ARG A 440 23.74 2.67 6.23
C ARG A 440 23.07 1.97 7.42
N PHE A 441 21.75 1.98 7.44
CA PHE A 441 20.98 1.31 8.47
C PHE A 441 19.59 0.94 7.95
N ILE A 442 18.98 -0.04 8.61
CA ILE A 442 17.58 -0.40 8.44
C ILE A 442 16.99 -0.80 9.80
N SER A 443 15.80 -0.27 10.13
CA SER A 443 15.00 -0.69 11.30
C SER A 443 13.68 -1.28 10.82
N TYR A 444 13.36 -2.51 11.26
CA TYR A 444 12.09 -3.18 10.99
C TYR A 444 11.10 -2.85 12.10
N LEU A 445 10.13 -1.98 11.83
CA LEU A 445 9.19 -1.45 12.81
C LEU A 445 7.96 -2.36 13.03
N GLY A 446 7.57 -3.12 12.00
CA GLY A 446 6.29 -3.83 11.94
C GLY A 446 5.12 -2.86 11.73
N ASN A 447 3.93 -3.19 12.29
CA ASN A 447 2.73 -2.36 12.16
C ASN A 447 2.75 -1.25 13.22
N VAL A 448 3.20 -0.06 12.87
CA VAL A 448 3.31 1.11 13.78
C VAL A 448 2.27 2.18 13.53
N PHE A 449 1.53 2.12 12.42
CA PHE A 449 0.50 3.10 12.08
C PHE A 449 -0.88 2.61 12.51
N SER A 450 -1.57 3.38 13.36
CA SER A 450 -2.91 3.05 13.86
C SER A 450 -3.92 2.92 12.74
N GLY A 451 -4.68 1.80 12.72
CA GLY A 451 -5.71 1.52 11.71
C GLY A 451 -5.20 1.05 10.34
N VAL A 452 -3.90 0.86 10.18
CA VAL A 452 -3.27 0.39 8.95
C VAL A 452 -2.44 -0.87 9.19
N GLN A 453 -2.77 -1.97 8.52
CA GLN A 453 -1.97 -3.19 8.56
C GLN A 453 -0.92 -3.14 7.44
N CYS A 454 0.11 -2.35 7.63
CA CYS A 454 1.23 -2.19 6.71
C CYS A 454 2.54 -2.20 7.50
N PRO A 455 3.26 -3.33 7.53
CA PRO A 455 4.59 -3.37 8.14
C PRO A 455 5.50 -2.31 7.51
N SER A 456 6.24 -1.62 8.36
CA SER A 456 7.04 -0.46 7.96
C SER A 456 8.49 -0.62 8.39
N ILE A 457 9.36 0.10 7.72
CA ILE A 457 10.79 0.16 7.99
C ILE A 457 11.27 1.61 8.07
N ILE A 458 12.38 1.84 8.73
CA ILE A 458 13.24 2.99 8.50
C ILE A 458 14.39 2.52 7.63
N LEU A 459 14.63 3.18 6.52
CA LEU A 459 15.72 2.85 5.58
C LEU A 459 16.67 4.04 5.44
N GLY A 460 17.93 3.84 5.81
CA GLY A 460 19.03 4.81 5.64
C GLY A 460 19.98 4.40 4.53
N ILE A 461 20.09 5.20 3.46
CA ILE A 461 20.94 4.95 2.30
C ILE A 461 21.74 6.20 1.92
N THR A 462 22.84 6.02 1.23
CA THR A 462 23.71 7.10 0.73
C THR A 462 24.08 6.81 -0.71
N PRO A 463 23.93 7.75 -1.66
CA PRO A 463 24.55 7.61 -2.99
C PRO A 463 26.07 7.46 -2.86
N ASP A 464 26.59 6.33 -3.35
CA ASP A 464 27.99 5.97 -3.17
C ASP A 464 28.42 5.02 -4.30
N ASP A 465 29.62 5.24 -4.84
CA ASP A 465 30.21 4.38 -5.86
C ASP A 465 30.50 2.95 -5.37
N LYS A 466 30.63 2.76 -4.05
CA LYS A 466 30.86 1.44 -3.44
C LYS A 466 29.63 0.53 -3.53
N LYS A 467 28.43 1.09 -3.51
CA LYS A 467 27.14 0.36 -3.65
C LYS A 467 27.09 -0.88 -2.77
N THR A 468 27.35 -0.72 -1.49
CA THR A 468 27.58 -1.84 -0.57
C THR A 468 26.55 -1.88 0.56
N VAL A 469 26.27 -3.07 1.05
CA VAL A 469 25.55 -3.32 2.29
C VAL A 469 26.48 -3.56 3.49
N VAL A 470 27.78 -3.69 3.23
CA VAL A 470 28.77 -3.92 4.30
C VAL A 470 28.84 -2.69 5.20
N GLY A 471 28.69 -2.91 6.49
CA GLY A 471 28.58 -1.85 7.50
C GLY A 471 27.15 -1.42 7.80
N CYS A 472 26.13 -1.90 7.08
CA CYS A 472 24.73 -1.60 7.35
C CYS A 472 24.32 -2.12 8.75
N LYS A 473 23.84 -1.23 9.62
CA LYS A 473 23.28 -1.57 10.92
C LYS A 473 21.84 -2.02 10.73
N VAL A 474 21.49 -3.22 11.17
CA VAL A 474 20.14 -3.79 11.07
C VAL A 474 19.54 -3.91 12.45
N SER A 475 18.32 -3.39 12.61
CA SER A 475 17.50 -3.56 13.81
C SER A 475 16.21 -4.27 13.44
N THR A 476 15.96 -5.42 14.04
CA THR A 476 14.71 -6.17 13.97
C THR A 476 14.01 -6.15 15.32
N ARG A 477 12.83 -6.76 15.43
CA ARG A 477 12.16 -6.89 16.74
C ARG A 477 12.98 -7.66 17.77
N ASN A 478 13.80 -8.62 17.33
CA ASN A 478 14.46 -9.56 18.20
C ASN A 478 15.98 -9.36 18.24
N ASP A 479 16.57 -8.79 17.19
CA ASP A 479 18.00 -8.78 16.99
C ASP A 479 18.50 -7.43 16.48
N ILE A 480 19.72 -7.07 16.88
CA ILE A 480 20.49 -5.95 16.32
C ILE A 480 21.83 -6.51 15.86
N PHE A 481 22.19 -6.28 14.60
CA PHE A 481 23.47 -6.74 14.04
C PHE A 481 23.98 -5.80 12.94
N VAL A 482 25.21 -6.00 12.52
CA VAL A 482 25.84 -5.28 11.41
C VAL A 482 26.14 -6.30 10.31
N ILE A 483 25.76 -5.97 9.08
CA ILE A 483 26.12 -6.78 7.92
C ILE A 483 27.61 -6.58 7.65
N SER A 484 28.41 -7.64 7.78
CA SER A 484 29.87 -7.58 7.61
C SER A 484 30.37 -8.21 6.31
N LYS A 485 29.47 -8.87 5.55
CA LYS A 485 29.81 -9.53 4.28
C LYS A 485 29.02 -8.95 3.11
N PRO A 486 29.61 -8.88 1.90
CA PRO A 486 28.87 -8.48 0.71
C PRO A 486 27.69 -9.42 0.46
N ARG A 487 26.59 -8.89 -0.08
CA ARG A 487 25.40 -9.63 -0.49
C ARG A 487 25.07 -9.35 -1.95
N ALA A 488 24.65 -10.39 -2.66
CA ALA A 488 24.14 -10.27 -4.02
C ALA A 488 22.61 -10.21 -3.99
N PHE A 489 22.03 -9.22 -4.68
CA PHE A 489 20.59 -9.05 -4.84
C PHE A 489 20.16 -9.35 -6.29
N SER A 490 20.60 -10.50 -6.82
CA SER A 490 20.44 -10.88 -8.23
C SER A 490 18.96 -10.97 -8.66
N ASP A 491 18.07 -11.32 -7.74
CA ASP A 491 16.62 -11.38 -7.97
C ASP A 491 15.91 -10.06 -7.66
N GLY A 492 16.66 -9.01 -7.30
CA GLY A 492 16.10 -7.71 -6.94
C GLY A 492 15.41 -7.66 -5.57
N THR A 493 15.49 -8.70 -4.74
CA THR A 493 14.91 -8.71 -3.37
C THR A 493 15.96 -8.30 -2.35
N LEU A 494 15.62 -7.35 -1.45
CA LEU A 494 16.52 -6.85 -0.39
C LEU A 494 16.27 -7.62 0.91
N SER A 495 16.89 -8.80 1.06
CA SER A 495 16.83 -9.61 2.28
C SER A 495 17.85 -9.09 3.32
N LEU A 496 17.51 -7.96 3.97
CA LEU A 496 18.40 -7.31 4.95
C LEU A 496 18.11 -7.74 6.40
N ASN A 497 16.99 -8.40 6.68
CA ASN A 497 16.55 -8.86 7.99
C ASN A 497 17.24 -10.14 8.50
N VAL A 498 18.28 -10.59 7.84
CA VAL A 498 18.99 -11.82 8.15
C VAL A 498 20.45 -11.54 8.48
N SER A 499 21.02 -12.29 9.42
CA SER A 499 22.47 -12.23 9.73
C SER A 499 23.32 -12.72 8.58
N ASP A 500 24.63 -12.53 8.64
CA ASP A 500 25.55 -13.04 7.60
C ASP A 500 25.55 -14.57 7.52
N GLU A 501 25.37 -15.26 8.63
CA GLU A 501 25.26 -16.73 8.64
C GLU A 501 23.94 -17.20 8.02
N GLU A 502 22.85 -16.53 8.34
CA GLU A 502 21.56 -16.80 7.74
C GLU A 502 21.54 -16.50 6.24
N ASN A 503 22.21 -15.42 5.80
CA ASN A 503 22.32 -15.10 4.38
C ASN A 503 23.13 -16.16 3.62
N GLN A 504 24.23 -16.65 4.20
CA GLN A 504 25.02 -17.75 3.60
C GLN A 504 24.18 -19.02 3.44
N CYS A 505 23.30 -19.31 4.41
CA CYS A 505 22.37 -20.44 4.31
C CYS A 505 21.33 -20.21 3.20
N LEU A 506 20.76 -18.99 3.07
CA LEU A 506 19.85 -18.62 1.97
C LEU A 506 20.55 -18.74 0.61
N ASP A 507 21.81 -18.29 0.50
CA ASP A 507 22.61 -18.39 -0.73
C ASP A 507 22.87 -19.86 -1.09
N ALA A 508 23.18 -20.71 -0.11
CA ALA A 508 23.37 -22.13 -0.34
C ALA A 508 22.10 -22.81 -0.87
N ILE A 509 20.92 -22.45 -0.33
CA ILE A 509 19.63 -22.95 -0.83
C ILE A 509 19.34 -22.41 -2.24
N SER A 510 19.59 -21.11 -2.48
CA SER A 510 19.27 -20.46 -3.76
C SER A 510 20.14 -20.95 -4.92
N ASN A 511 21.39 -21.33 -4.65
CA ASN A 511 22.40 -21.66 -5.65
C ASN A 511 22.65 -23.16 -5.78
N ILE A 512 21.69 -24.01 -5.39
CA ILE A 512 21.83 -25.45 -5.58
C ILE A 512 22.00 -25.81 -7.06
N LYS A 513 22.83 -26.78 -7.35
CA LYS A 513 22.99 -27.31 -8.70
C LYS A 513 21.72 -28.09 -9.09
N ASN A 514 21.34 -28.04 -10.35
CA ASN A 514 20.17 -28.74 -10.90
C ASN A 514 18.85 -28.37 -10.19
N ALA A 515 18.59 -27.08 -10.02
CA ALA A 515 17.28 -26.59 -9.56
C ALA A 515 16.37 -26.22 -10.72
N THR A 516 15.07 -26.42 -10.50
CA THR A 516 14.00 -25.82 -11.30
C THR A 516 13.10 -24.98 -10.41
N TYR A 517 12.19 -24.21 -11.02
CA TYR A 517 11.29 -23.30 -10.33
C TYR A 517 9.88 -23.46 -10.84
N LEU A 518 8.89 -23.14 -10.01
CA LEU A 518 7.47 -23.16 -10.40
C LEU A 518 7.07 -21.98 -11.30
N LYS A 519 7.93 -20.96 -11.45
CA LYS A 519 7.67 -19.82 -12.33
C LYS A 519 7.52 -20.28 -13.79
N GLY A 520 6.31 -20.06 -14.37
CA GLY A 520 5.98 -20.51 -15.73
C GLY A 520 5.75 -22.02 -15.86
N LYS A 521 5.88 -22.80 -14.79
CA LYS A 521 5.74 -24.26 -14.73
C LYS A 521 4.73 -24.69 -13.68
N ALA A 522 3.78 -23.85 -13.35
CA ALA A 522 2.66 -24.15 -12.47
C ALA A 522 1.49 -23.23 -12.77
N LYS A 523 0.28 -23.74 -12.56
CA LYS A 523 -0.94 -22.94 -12.57
C LYS A 523 -1.31 -22.58 -11.14
N PHE A 524 -1.68 -21.31 -10.92
CA PHE A 524 -2.08 -20.81 -9.60
C PHE A 524 -3.49 -20.26 -9.66
N ALA A 525 -4.29 -20.56 -8.63
CA ALA A 525 -5.62 -20.03 -8.49
C ALA A 525 -5.91 -19.57 -7.07
N LEU A 526 -6.66 -18.48 -6.96
CA LEU A 526 -7.25 -18.05 -5.71
C LEU A 526 -8.43 -18.97 -5.39
N GLY A 527 -8.62 -19.33 -4.13
CA GLY A 527 -9.83 -19.95 -3.68
C GLY A 527 -11.05 -19.03 -3.83
N ILE A 528 -12.25 -19.56 -3.75
CA ILE A 528 -13.51 -18.85 -3.99
C ILE A 528 -13.65 -17.65 -3.05
N VAL A 529 -13.95 -16.48 -3.62
CA VAL A 529 -14.37 -15.29 -2.90
C VAL A 529 -15.88 -15.15 -3.07
N THR A 530 -16.64 -15.53 -2.08
CA THR A 530 -18.12 -15.49 -2.17
C THR A 530 -18.68 -14.06 -2.21
N GLY A 531 -18.00 -13.13 -1.55
CA GLY A 531 -18.50 -11.77 -1.29
C GLY A 531 -19.33 -11.68 0.00
N ASN A 532 -20.03 -12.74 0.37
CA ASN A 532 -20.76 -12.85 1.64
C ASN A 532 -20.78 -14.32 2.13
N ASN A 533 -19.80 -14.69 2.94
CA ASN A 533 -19.70 -16.06 3.44
C ASN A 533 -20.93 -16.51 4.26
N LYS A 534 -21.62 -15.58 4.92
CA LYS A 534 -22.82 -15.91 5.72
C LYS A 534 -23.99 -16.38 4.86
N GLU A 535 -24.05 -15.91 3.61
CA GLU A 535 -25.11 -16.25 2.65
C GLU A 535 -24.82 -17.57 1.91
N TYR A 536 -23.55 -17.78 1.55
CA TYR A 536 -23.17 -18.87 0.64
C TYR A 536 -22.63 -20.12 1.33
N ILE A 537 -22.21 -20.02 2.60
CA ILE A 537 -21.61 -21.16 3.33
C ILE A 537 -22.60 -21.66 4.36
N SER A 538 -22.94 -22.95 4.26
CA SER A 538 -23.74 -23.69 5.24
C SER A 538 -22.84 -24.57 6.12
N THR A 539 -23.28 -24.85 7.34
CA THR A 539 -22.71 -25.87 8.21
C THR A 539 -23.48 -27.18 8.10
N GLU A 540 -24.59 -27.19 7.37
CA GLU A 540 -25.42 -28.40 7.14
C GLU A 540 -25.15 -28.96 5.74
N LYS A 541 -24.95 -30.26 5.64
CA LYS A 541 -24.82 -30.98 4.39
C LYS A 541 -26.18 -31.15 3.74
N SER A 542 -26.28 -30.91 2.43
CA SER A 542 -27.45 -31.20 1.61
C SER A 542 -27.02 -31.88 0.31
N ASP A 543 -28.00 -32.39 -0.47
CA ASP A 543 -27.70 -33.01 -1.76
C ASP A 543 -27.16 -32.04 -2.81
N ASP A 544 -27.43 -30.71 -2.65
CA ASP A 544 -27.07 -29.65 -3.58
C ASP A 544 -25.76 -28.91 -3.20
N ASN A 545 -25.14 -29.30 -2.06
CA ASN A 545 -23.91 -28.65 -1.61
C ASN A 545 -22.76 -29.64 -1.44
N GLU A 546 -21.54 -29.14 -1.49
CA GLU A 546 -20.32 -29.91 -1.34
C GLU A 546 -19.35 -29.24 -0.36
N ILE A 547 -18.42 -29.99 0.18
CA ILE A 547 -17.43 -29.54 1.14
C ILE A 547 -16.61 -28.41 0.53
N ILE A 548 -16.38 -27.34 1.32
CA ILE A 548 -15.45 -26.27 0.98
C ILE A 548 -14.47 -26.04 2.13
N LEU A 549 -13.18 -26.01 1.79
CA LEU A 549 -12.10 -25.85 2.75
C LEU A 549 -11.74 -24.38 2.99
N LYS A 550 -11.44 -24.06 4.23
CA LYS A 550 -10.77 -22.82 4.67
C LYS A 550 -9.28 -23.08 4.86
N GLY A 551 -8.48 -22.03 4.97
CA GLY A 551 -7.07 -22.17 5.30
C GLY A 551 -6.80 -22.89 6.63
N SER A 552 -7.71 -22.77 7.62
CA SER A 552 -7.62 -23.51 8.90
C SER A 552 -7.82 -25.02 8.77
N ASP A 553 -8.46 -25.47 7.69
CA ASP A 553 -8.84 -26.88 7.50
C ASP A 553 -7.70 -27.71 6.90
N ILE A 554 -6.61 -27.07 6.46
CA ILE A 554 -5.46 -27.76 5.90
C ILE A 554 -4.27 -27.72 6.85
N GLN A 555 -3.58 -28.85 6.94
CA GLN A 555 -2.32 -29.04 7.63
C GLN A 555 -1.25 -29.49 6.62
N ARG A 556 0.00 -29.55 7.03
CA ARG A 556 1.04 -30.15 6.19
C ARG A 556 0.68 -31.62 5.95
N TYR A 557 0.59 -32.00 4.68
CA TYR A 557 0.25 -33.35 4.21
C TYR A 557 -1.16 -33.84 4.51
N GLY A 558 -2.04 -33.01 5.10
CA GLY A 558 -3.38 -33.44 5.48
C GLY A 558 -4.43 -32.35 5.43
N MET A 559 -5.69 -32.75 5.53
CA MET A 559 -6.82 -31.83 5.62
C MET A 559 -7.89 -32.40 6.57
N THR A 560 -8.44 -31.51 7.40
CA THR A 560 -9.53 -31.81 8.32
C THR A 560 -10.65 -30.82 8.09
N PRO A 561 -11.65 -31.15 7.23
CA PRO A 561 -12.75 -30.25 6.93
C PRO A 561 -13.53 -29.87 8.18
N SER A 562 -13.75 -28.55 8.37
CA SER A 562 -14.50 -28.00 9.51
C SER A 562 -16.03 -28.05 9.32
N GLY A 563 -16.55 -28.87 8.39
CA GLY A 563 -17.98 -29.02 8.15
C GLY A 563 -18.61 -27.79 7.48
N ASN A 564 -17.88 -27.12 6.60
CA ASN A 564 -18.43 -26.04 5.78
C ASN A 564 -18.79 -26.60 4.41
N TYR A 565 -19.97 -26.19 3.91
CA TYR A 565 -20.51 -26.65 2.63
C TYR A 565 -20.91 -25.43 1.79
N ILE A 566 -20.84 -25.57 0.46
CA ILE A 566 -21.23 -24.54 -0.48
C ILE A 566 -21.97 -25.16 -1.67
N ARG A 567 -23.03 -24.50 -2.13
CA ARG A 567 -23.59 -24.79 -3.45
C ARG A 567 -22.72 -24.07 -4.49
N PHE A 568 -22.05 -24.84 -5.33
CA PHE A 568 -21.09 -24.28 -6.28
C PHE A 568 -21.78 -23.73 -7.52
N VAL A 569 -22.08 -22.42 -7.49
CA VAL A 569 -22.64 -21.62 -8.59
C VAL A 569 -21.68 -20.49 -8.88
N PRO A 570 -20.69 -20.69 -9.78
CA PRO A 570 -19.60 -19.72 -10.05
C PRO A 570 -20.06 -18.30 -10.31
N GLU A 571 -21.17 -18.13 -11.04
CA GLU A 571 -21.72 -16.84 -11.45
C GLU A 571 -22.24 -16.01 -10.26
N SER A 572 -22.58 -16.67 -9.16
CA SER A 572 -23.10 -16.00 -7.95
C SER A 572 -22.00 -15.42 -7.07
N PHE A 573 -20.75 -15.85 -7.24
CA PHE A 573 -19.64 -15.45 -6.38
C PHE A 573 -19.00 -14.14 -6.83
N GLN A 574 -18.37 -13.47 -5.87
CA GLN A 574 -17.67 -12.21 -6.13
C GLN A 574 -16.47 -12.41 -7.05
N GLN A 575 -15.68 -13.46 -6.81
CA GLN A 575 -14.53 -13.85 -7.63
C GLN A 575 -14.33 -15.36 -7.54
N VAL A 576 -14.15 -15.97 -8.70
CA VAL A 576 -13.89 -17.39 -8.87
C VAL A 576 -12.84 -17.56 -9.96
N ALA A 577 -11.95 -18.53 -9.78
CA ALA A 577 -11.00 -18.94 -10.81
C ALA A 577 -11.72 -19.86 -11.84
N PRO A 578 -11.08 -20.18 -12.98
CA PRO A 578 -11.62 -21.17 -13.91
C PRO A 578 -11.97 -22.49 -13.20
N VAL A 579 -13.13 -23.08 -13.53
CA VAL A 579 -13.68 -24.26 -12.84
C VAL A 579 -12.70 -25.43 -12.86
N GLU A 580 -11.96 -25.60 -13.95
CA GLU A 580 -10.96 -26.66 -14.12
C GLU A 580 -9.84 -26.60 -13.07
N MET A 581 -9.59 -25.45 -12.46
CA MET A 581 -8.61 -25.34 -11.37
C MET A 581 -9.11 -25.99 -10.09
N TYR A 582 -10.40 -25.85 -9.80
CA TYR A 582 -11.01 -26.53 -8.65
C TYR A 582 -11.20 -28.02 -8.91
N ARG A 583 -11.51 -28.39 -10.14
CA ARG A 583 -11.82 -29.76 -10.58
C ARG A 583 -10.62 -30.51 -11.17
N ALA A 584 -9.40 -30.00 -10.93
CA ALA A 584 -8.19 -30.74 -11.30
C ALA A 584 -8.15 -32.10 -10.60
N LYS A 585 -7.71 -33.16 -11.32
CA LYS A 585 -7.59 -34.53 -10.77
C LYS A 585 -6.66 -34.55 -9.56
N GLU A 586 -5.58 -33.80 -9.65
CA GLU A 586 -4.59 -33.62 -8.61
C GLU A 586 -4.22 -32.14 -8.51
N LYS A 587 -4.10 -31.64 -7.29
CA LYS A 587 -3.64 -30.29 -7.00
C LYS A 587 -3.06 -30.18 -5.61
N LEU A 588 -2.27 -29.16 -5.37
CA LEU A 588 -1.85 -28.77 -4.03
C LEU A 588 -2.70 -27.61 -3.57
N LEU A 589 -3.20 -27.70 -2.35
CA LEU A 589 -3.86 -26.63 -1.64
C LEU A 589 -2.88 -26.02 -0.65
N TYR A 590 -2.86 -24.67 -0.52
CA TYR A 590 -1.98 -24.03 0.43
C TYR A 590 -2.66 -22.92 1.23
N ARG A 591 -2.24 -22.77 2.49
CA ARG A 591 -2.72 -21.73 3.39
C ARG A 591 -2.15 -20.37 2.99
N PHE A 592 -3.04 -19.38 2.76
CA PHE A 592 -2.62 -18.05 2.32
C PHE A 592 -1.95 -17.23 3.44
N ILE A 593 -2.42 -17.37 4.69
CA ILE A 593 -1.83 -16.70 5.86
C ILE A 593 -1.34 -17.78 6.82
N SER A 594 -0.04 -17.84 7.02
CA SER A 594 0.60 -18.79 7.94
C SER A 594 2.03 -18.32 8.26
N GLU A 595 2.52 -18.60 9.46
CA GLU A 595 3.91 -18.32 9.87
C GLU A 595 4.93 -19.17 9.11
N VAL A 596 4.52 -20.36 8.69
CA VAL A 596 5.31 -21.29 7.88
C VAL A 596 4.46 -21.80 6.71
N PRO A 597 5.04 -22.18 5.59
CA PRO A 597 4.31 -22.75 4.46
C PRO A 597 3.56 -24.02 4.88
N VAL A 598 2.29 -24.11 4.49
CA VAL A 598 1.43 -25.27 4.74
C VAL A 598 0.78 -25.65 3.43
N PHE A 599 1.13 -26.82 2.93
CA PHE A 599 0.59 -27.42 1.70
C PHE A 599 -0.01 -28.78 1.98
N THR A 600 -1.09 -29.10 1.28
CA THR A 600 -1.66 -30.45 1.27
C THR A 600 -2.00 -30.90 -0.14
N TYR A 601 -2.00 -32.19 -0.36
CA TYR A 601 -2.37 -32.83 -1.61
C TYR A 601 -3.88 -33.08 -1.66
N ASP A 602 -4.51 -32.77 -2.78
CA ASP A 602 -5.94 -33.03 -3.02
C ASP A 602 -6.15 -33.72 -4.35
N ASP A 603 -6.68 -34.95 -4.30
CA ASP A 603 -7.11 -35.78 -5.42
C ASP A 603 -8.65 -35.98 -5.44
N ARG A 604 -9.37 -35.21 -4.60
CA ARG A 604 -10.83 -35.32 -4.42
C ARG A 604 -11.59 -34.17 -5.06
N GLN A 605 -10.91 -33.31 -5.81
CA GLN A 605 -11.49 -32.13 -6.46
C GLN A 605 -12.19 -31.18 -5.46
N THR A 606 -11.69 -31.09 -4.24
CA THR A 606 -12.29 -30.34 -3.14
C THR A 606 -12.27 -28.84 -3.44
N LEU A 607 -13.36 -28.13 -3.12
CA LEU A 607 -13.46 -26.69 -3.23
C LEU A 607 -12.73 -25.98 -2.09
N SER A 608 -12.24 -24.78 -2.34
CA SER A 608 -11.53 -23.98 -1.34
C SER A 608 -11.92 -22.51 -1.39
N LEU A 609 -11.94 -21.86 -0.22
CA LEU A 609 -12.10 -20.42 -0.05
C LEU A 609 -10.76 -19.68 -0.22
N ASN A 610 -10.80 -18.37 -0.38
CA ASN A 610 -9.65 -17.49 -0.60
C ASN A 610 -8.57 -17.49 0.50
N SER A 611 -8.82 -18.12 1.64
CA SER A 611 -7.80 -18.41 2.66
C SER A 611 -7.01 -19.71 2.38
N CYS A 612 -7.47 -20.49 1.40
CA CYS A 612 -6.89 -21.76 0.94
C CYS A 612 -6.77 -21.72 -0.58
N ASN A 613 -5.59 -21.42 -1.09
CA ASN A 613 -5.32 -21.24 -2.52
C ASN A 613 -4.83 -22.52 -3.18
N ILE A 614 -4.80 -22.53 -4.50
CA ILE A 614 -4.46 -23.68 -5.34
C ILE A 614 -3.16 -23.44 -6.07
N VAL A 615 -2.30 -24.46 -6.13
CA VAL A 615 -1.17 -24.55 -7.06
C VAL A 615 -1.16 -25.93 -7.70
N ILE A 616 -1.02 -25.96 -9.02
CA ILE A 616 -0.90 -27.18 -9.81
C ILE A 616 0.46 -27.12 -10.50
N PRO A 617 1.49 -27.76 -9.94
CA PRO A 617 2.78 -27.92 -10.60
C PRO A 617 2.65 -28.67 -11.93
N ASP A 618 3.44 -28.24 -12.92
CA ASP A 618 3.51 -28.84 -14.25
C ASP A 618 5.00 -28.78 -14.69
N ILE A 619 5.79 -29.68 -14.11
CA ILE A 619 7.22 -29.79 -14.34
C ILE A 619 7.51 -31.20 -14.86
N ASP A 620 7.96 -31.31 -16.10
CA ASP A 620 8.31 -32.58 -16.70
C ASP A 620 9.34 -33.35 -15.84
N GLY A 621 8.99 -34.62 -15.52
CA GLY A 621 9.85 -35.52 -14.75
C GLY A 621 9.85 -35.28 -13.24
N LEU A 622 8.99 -34.39 -12.71
CA LEU A 622 8.82 -34.19 -11.26
C LEU A 622 7.38 -34.50 -10.82
N GLU A 623 7.23 -35.42 -9.89
CA GLU A 623 5.97 -35.83 -9.33
C GLU A 623 5.40 -34.78 -8.34
N MET A 624 4.08 -34.57 -8.33
CA MET A 624 3.42 -33.58 -7.47
C MET A 624 3.68 -33.81 -5.98
N LYS A 625 3.68 -35.08 -5.52
CA LYS A 625 3.98 -35.40 -4.13
C LYS A 625 5.43 -35.18 -3.74
N TYR A 626 6.37 -35.28 -4.70
CA TYR A 626 7.74 -34.88 -4.47
C TYR A 626 7.85 -33.36 -4.27
N ILE A 627 7.17 -32.60 -5.12
CA ILE A 627 7.11 -31.12 -4.99
C ILE A 627 6.43 -30.72 -3.65
N LEU A 628 5.37 -31.42 -3.26
CA LEU A 628 4.72 -31.23 -1.95
C LEU A 628 5.73 -31.41 -0.79
N ALA A 629 6.58 -32.44 -0.85
CA ALA A 629 7.59 -32.67 0.17
C ALA A 629 8.56 -31.51 0.29
N ILE A 630 9.05 -30.99 -0.84
CA ILE A 630 9.94 -29.82 -0.89
C ILE A 630 9.25 -28.59 -0.29
N LEU A 631 8.02 -28.29 -0.70
CA LEU A 631 7.27 -27.09 -0.25
C LEU A 631 6.88 -27.13 1.23
N ASN A 632 6.76 -28.32 1.82
CA ASN A 632 6.50 -28.52 3.25
C ASN A 632 7.76 -28.71 4.10
N SER A 633 8.95 -28.69 3.51
CA SER A 633 10.19 -28.91 4.26
C SER A 633 10.54 -27.72 5.17
N SER A 634 11.44 -27.97 6.13
CA SER A 634 12.04 -26.90 6.93
C SER A 634 12.92 -25.98 6.08
N VAL A 635 13.50 -26.50 5.00
CA VAL A 635 14.26 -25.69 4.01
C VAL A 635 13.34 -24.65 3.36
N ALA A 636 12.16 -25.05 2.90
CA ALA A 636 11.18 -24.12 2.32
C ALA A 636 10.64 -23.14 3.37
N ALA A 637 10.36 -23.60 4.59
CA ALA A 637 9.91 -22.76 5.69
C ALA A 637 10.94 -21.68 6.03
N TYR A 638 12.19 -22.07 6.13
CA TYR A 638 13.30 -21.15 6.37
C TYR A 638 13.47 -20.16 5.21
N PHE A 639 13.61 -20.65 3.99
CA PHE A 639 13.78 -19.84 2.79
C PHE A 639 12.70 -18.78 2.64
N ILE A 640 11.42 -19.18 2.69
CA ILE A 640 10.30 -18.27 2.50
C ILE A 640 10.23 -17.26 3.65
N SER A 641 10.35 -17.70 4.91
CA SER A 641 10.25 -16.81 6.07
C SER A 641 11.38 -15.79 6.13
N LYS A 642 12.61 -16.19 5.82
CA LYS A 642 13.78 -15.32 5.92
C LYS A 642 13.94 -14.41 4.71
N LYS A 643 13.61 -14.90 3.51
CA LYS A 643 13.72 -14.12 2.28
C LYS A 643 12.64 -13.05 2.14
N PHE A 644 11.39 -13.37 2.51
CA PHE A 644 10.25 -12.49 2.25
C PHE A 644 9.67 -11.82 3.50
N ASN A 645 10.03 -12.28 4.68
CA ASN A 645 9.57 -11.75 5.98
C ASN A 645 8.04 -11.49 6.04
N SER A 646 7.23 -12.40 5.50
CA SER A 646 5.79 -12.22 5.32
C SER A 646 5.03 -13.43 5.84
N VAL A 647 3.95 -13.17 6.59
CA VAL A 647 2.96 -14.19 6.97
C VAL A 647 1.98 -14.55 5.84
N LYS A 648 1.97 -13.75 4.75
CA LYS A 648 1.17 -14.05 3.55
C LYS A 648 2.04 -14.81 2.55
N LEU A 649 1.62 -16.03 2.22
CA LEU A 649 2.28 -16.84 1.22
C LEU A 649 1.77 -16.46 -0.17
N LEU A 650 2.52 -15.58 -0.84
CA LEU A 650 2.19 -15.11 -2.18
C LEU A 650 2.68 -16.12 -3.24
N ARG A 651 2.03 -16.10 -4.40
CA ARG A 651 2.46 -16.86 -5.59
C ARG A 651 3.93 -16.61 -5.92
N SER A 652 4.37 -15.35 -5.92
CA SER A 652 5.77 -14.97 -6.20
C SER A 652 6.78 -15.55 -5.22
N HIS A 653 6.38 -15.83 -3.97
CA HIS A 653 7.25 -16.48 -2.99
C HIS A 653 7.44 -17.97 -3.32
N ILE A 654 6.34 -18.66 -3.69
CA ILE A 654 6.37 -20.06 -4.07
C ILE A 654 7.14 -20.26 -5.38
N GLU A 655 6.95 -19.37 -6.34
CA GLU A 655 7.63 -19.40 -7.65
C GLU A 655 9.16 -19.23 -7.56
N GLN A 656 9.66 -18.64 -6.48
CA GLN A 656 11.10 -18.42 -6.26
C GLN A 656 11.77 -19.52 -5.44
N MET A 657 11.01 -20.49 -4.92
CA MET A 657 11.60 -21.63 -4.20
C MET A 657 12.33 -22.54 -5.18
N PRO A 658 13.65 -22.75 -5.03
CA PRO A 658 14.37 -23.69 -5.87
C PRO A 658 13.97 -25.13 -5.53
N ILE A 659 13.62 -25.91 -6.53
CA ILE A 659 13.22 -27.32 -6.40
C ILE A 659 14.31 -28.19 -7.00
N PRO A 660 14.98 -29.05 -6.22
CA PRO A 660 16.00 -29.95 -6.75
C PRO A 660 15.42 -30.89 -7.82
N VAL A 661 16.10 -30.99 -8.96
CA VAL A 661 15.76 -31.98 -9.99
C VAL A 661 16.55 -33.24 -9.73
N VAL A 662 15.86 -34.31 -9.39
CA VAL A 662 16.45 -35.61 -9.02
C VAL A 662 15.86 -36.75 -9.85
N PRO A 663 16.58 -37.88 -10.01
CA PRO A 663 16.07 -39.05 -10.70
C PRO A 663 14.79 -39.63 -10.07
N MET A 664 14.04 -40.41 -10.85
CA MET A 664 12.73 -40.92 -10.43
C MET A 664 12.83 -41.88 -9.22
N ASP A 665 13.86 -42.67 -9.09
CA ASP A 665 14.10 -43.57 -7.94
C ASP A 665 14.23 -42.81 -6.62
N VAL A 666 14.91 -41.65 -6.64
CA VAL A 666 15.02 -40.77 -5.48
C VAL A 666 13.65 -40.15 -5.16
N GLN A 667 12.89 -39.69 -6.18
CA GLN A 667 11.54 -39.18 -5.97
C GLN A 667 10.63 -40.23 -5.35
N VAL A 668 10.66 -41.48 -5.86
CA VAL A 668 9.86 -42.60 -5.33
C VAL A 668 10.17 -42.87 -3.85
N SER A 669 11.44 -42.76 -3.44
CA SER A 669 11.82 -42.85 -2.02
C SER A 669 11.15 -41.77 -1.16
N ILE A 670 11.23 -40.52 -1.60
CA ILE A 670 10.60 -39.38 -0.92
C ILE A 670 9.07 -39.52 -0.90
N ILE A 671 8.46 -39.87 -2.03
CA ILE A 671 6.98 -40.07 -2.15
C ILE A 671 6.47 -41.13 -1.20
N LYS A 672 7.19 -42.24 -1.04
CA LYS A 672 6.84 -43.27 -0.06
C LYS A 672 6.79 -42.73 1.37
N LYS A 673 7.71 -41.82 1.74
CA LYS A 673 7.69 -41.16 3.05
C LYS A 673 6.50 -40.20 3.17
N VAL A 674 6.20 -39.43 2.12
CA VAL A 674 5.03 -38.56 2.04
C VAL A 674 3.75 -39.38 2.23
N ASP A 675 3.57 -40.50 1.49
CA ASP A 675 2.39 -41.35 1.59
C ASP A 675 2.24 -41.95 2.99
N ARG A 676 3.36 -42.32 3.64
CA ARG A 676 3.33 -42.77 5.03
C ARG A 676 2.83 -41.70 5.99
N ILE A 677 3.29 -40.45 5.84
CA ILE A 677 2.81 -39.31 6.65
C ILE A 677 1.33 -39.05 6.41
N MET A 678 0.90 -39.05 5.14
CA MET A 678 -0.49 -38.78 4.77
C MET A 678 -1.48 -39.89 5.30
N ASN A 679 -1.02 -41.09 5.47
CA ASN A 679 -1.84 -42.24 5.89
C ASN A 679 -1.63 -42.64 7.36
N SER A 680 -0.73 -41.98 8.09
CA SER A 680 -0.44 -42.29 9.50
C SER A 680 -1.28 -41.45 10.44
N SER A 681 -1.72 -42.08 11.54
CA SER A 681 -2.32 -41.38 12.70
C SER A 681 -1.36 -41.29 13.88
N GLU A 682 -0.19 -41.94 13.81
CA GLU A 682 0.79 -42.01 14.90
C GLU A 682 2.19 -41.66 14.44
N ASN A 683 3.01 -41.07 15.34
CA ASN A 683 4.42 -40.72 15.12
C ASN A 683 4.71 -39.87 13.87
N ILE A 684 3.81 -38.96 13.52
CA ILE A 684 3.97 -38.09 12.33
C ILE A 684 5.22 -37.20 12.45
N SER A 685 5.56 -36.77 13.67
CA SER A 685 6.77 -35.94 13.90
C SER A 685 8.04 -36.66 13.50
N GLY A 686 8.21 -37.94 13.93
CA GLY A 686 9.40 -38.72 13.56
C GLY A 686 9.48 -39.01 12.05
N LEU A 687 8.32 -39.33 11.43
CA LEU A 687 8.27 -39.52 9.98
C LEU A 687 8.62 -38.25 9.20
N TYR A 688 8.20 -37.11 9.70
CA TYR A 688 8.54 -35.82 9.11
C TYR A 688 10.03 -35.49 9.27
N GLU A 689 10.59 -35.69 10.46
CA GLU A 689 12.02 -35.44 10.71
C GLU A 689 12.92 -36.27 9.79
N ASP A 690 12.54 -37.52 9.57
CA ASP A 690 13.22 -38.44 8.64
C ASP A 690 13.13 -37.92 7.18
N LEU A 691 11.92 -37.52 6.74
CA LEU A 691 11.70 -36.92 5.42
C LEU A 691 12.47 -35.60 5.27
N ASP A 692 12.41 -34.73 6.26
CA ASP A 692 13.04 -33.41 6.23
C ASP A 692 14.57 -33.50 6.21
N SER A 693 15.14 -34.50 6.87
CA SER A 693 16.56 -34.81 6.80
C SER A 693 17.01 -35.19 5.38
N ASP A 694 16.22 -36.03 4.69
CA ASP A 694 16.51 -36.39 3.29
C ASP A 694 16.45 -35.16 2.39
N ILE A 695 15.46 -34.27 2.60
CA ILE A 695 15.35 -33.04 1.81
C ILE A 695 16.52 -32.12 2.06
N MET A 696 16.99 -31.91 3.31
CA MET A 696 18.19 -31.15 3.60
C MET A 696 19.43 -31.71 2.89
N GLU A 697 19.48 -33.04 2.72
CA GLU A 697 20.56 -33.70 1.99
C GLU A 697 20.46 -33.44 0.48
N LEU A 698 19.26 -33.45 -0.10
CA LEU A 698 19.05 -33.08 -1.52
C LEU A 698 19.54 -31.66 -1.82
N TYR A 699 19.43 -30.74 -0.86
CA TYR A 699 19.98 -29.38 -0.99
C TYR A 699 21.51 -29.33 -0.74
N GLY A 700 22.14 -30.43 -0.37
CA GLY A 700 23.58 -30.48 -0.07
C GLY A 700 23.98 -29.60 1.12
N LEU A 701 23.06 -29.37 2.07
CA LEU A 701 23.30 -28.44 3.18
C LEU A 701 24.26 -29.04 4.21
N PRO A 702 25.39 -28.38 4.50
CA PRO A 702 26.31 -28.81 5.55
C PRO A 702 25.64 -28.67 6.93
N THR A 703 26.15 -29.41 7.92
CA THR A 703 25.60 -29.44 9.31
C THR A 703 25.39 -28.03 9.87
N LYS A 704 26.33 -27.12 9.66
CA LYS A 704 26.23 -25.73 10.10
C LYS A 704 24.96 -25.04 9.57
N HIS A 705 24.61 -25.22 8.29
CA HIS A 705 23.39 -24.61 7.69
C HIS A 705 22.14 -25.33 8.18
N ARG A 706 22.17 -26.64 8.38
CA ARG A 706 21.04 -27.40 8.98
C ARG A 706 20.74 -26.88 10.40
N ASP A 707 21.77 -26.58 11.19
CA ASP A 707 21.60 -26.00 12.53
C ASP A 707 21.03 -24.58 12.48
N VAL A 708 21.46 -23.74 11.52
CA VAL A 708 20.87 -22.41 11.29
C VAL A 708 19.36 -22.51 11.00
N ILE A 709 18.95 -23.43 10.12
CA ILE A 709 17.55 -23.66 9.79
C ILE A 709 16.77 -24.10 11.05
N LYS A 710 17.28 -25.11 11.77
CA LYS A 710 16.63 -25.63 12.99
C LYS A 710 16.48 -24.53 14.06
N ASN A 711 17.51 -23.74 14.29
CA ASN A 711 17.47 -22.65 15.27
C ASN A 711 16.48 -21.55 14.87
N ALA A 712 16.44 -21.16 13.60
CA ALA A 712 15.53 -20.15 13.08
C ALA A 712 14.05 -20.57 13.13
N LEU A 713 13.77 -21.86 13.12
CA LEU A 713 12.42 -22.43 13.18
C LEU A 713 12.06 -22.96 14.59
N ARG A 714 12.95 -22.80 15.57
CA ARG A 714 12.68 -23.23 16.95
C ARG A 714 11.44 -22.49 17.51
N GLY A 715 10.51 -23.25 18.08
CA GLY A 715 9.26 -22.74 18.62
C GLY A 715 8.15 -22.46 17.59
N LYS A 716 8.43 -22.62 16.30
CA LYS A 716 7.39 -22.61 15.27
C LYS A 716 6.81 -24.00 15.13
N SER A 717 5.49 -24.12 15.27
CA SER A 717 4.83 -25.40 14.99
C SER A 717 4.90 -25.69 13.48
N LEU A 718 5.75 -26.64 13.09
CA LEU A 718 5.79 -27.14 11.72
C LEU A 718 4.60 -28.02 11.41
N PHE A 719 3.91 -28.53 12.45
CA PHE A 719 2.66 -29.28 12.39
C PHE A 719 1.59 -28.53 13.19
N LEU A 720 0.79 -27.69 12.53
CA LEU A 720 -0.39 -27.08 13.13
C LEU A 720 -1.57 -28.04 12.98
N GLY A 721 -2.12 -28.51 14.10
CA GLY A 721 -3.42 -29.15 14.12
C GLY A 721 -3.41 -30.68 14.24
N ILE A 722 -2.49 -31.27 15.01
CA ILE A 722 -2.66 -32.61 15.56
C ILE A 722 -2.81 -32.48 17.06
#